data_fb50dc82434d5fadf050fd56a2917df8
#
_entry.id   fb50dc82434d5fadf050fd56a2917df8
#
_cell.length_a   1.000
_cell.length_b   1.000
_cell.length_c   1.000
_cell.angle_alpha   90.00
_cell.angle_beta   90.00
_cell.angle_gamma   90.00
#
_symmetry.space_group_name_H-M   'P 1'
#
loop_
_entity.id
_entity.type
_entity.pdbx_description
1 polymer ?
#
loop_
_entity_poly.entity_id
_entity_poly.type
_entity_poly.pdbx_seq_one_letter_code
_entity_poly.pdbx_strand_id
1 'polypeptide(L)'
;MKLKFNVTGMTCAACSARVEKVTNAVPGVEKAEVNLLAGTMQVEAENGNVVPAIIKAVQDAGYNAALPGEKKTDKAEAAPAEAALKEMKKRIIGSAICLVVLMYFTMGHMIGLPAPYWYHGVKNALVAALLQFFLTLPVVYLNRVYYSRGLKALWHRAPNMDSLIAVGSLAALGYGVAALFRMAYGMGHEDWELVQSYSENLYFESAAMILTLITLGKFLETRAKGKTGDAIRSLMDLSPKTASVRRNGEIVEIPVEQVAVGDVVIVRSGSSIPVDGTVLEGRASVDQSALTGESVPVEKGAGDKVAAATVNTEGYLEFRADKVGEDTTLAQVIRMVEDAGGSKAPIARLADKIAGVFVPVVMSIAAVTFIVWMIAGYGLEFSLNRAISVLVISCPCALGLATPVAIMVGTGRGARMGVLFKNAEALENLHRVDTVVLDKTGTLTIGKPEVTDVLPGAVSGEALMRIAAALESKSEHPFAKAILNKMGSETYPVAEDFETLPGRGVSGIVDGVRCYGGNGRLMEELGVKVPAMPELANQGKTPLHFANEKGDYLGTVAAADVLKADSQAAVQAMTKMGLDVVMLTGDNEATAKAIARKAGIAHVISDVLPTDKAGAVGKLQAEGHRVLMVGDGINDAPALVSADVGMAIGAGTDIAIESADVVLMTGSLAAVSGAVELSKATIRNIRQNLFWAFFYNTLGIPLAAGVLFLPLGLKLSPMFGAAAMSLSSVFVVTNALRLRLFKPKTSHSVVEAPKHEEIKTKEDTIMKTVIKVNGMMCGHCKAHVETACKGVPGVTDAVVDLDAKNVTVTGDADVAALKKAITDAGYEVVE
;
A
#
# COMPACT_ATOMS: atom_id res chain seq x y z
N MET A 1 7.36 -2.68 26.63
CA MET A 1 8.36 -1.97 25.80
C MET A 1 8.49 -2.66 24.44
N LYS A 2 8.50 -1.90 23.34
CA LYS A 2 8.69 -2.46 21.97
C LYS A 2 10.15 -2.38 21.57
N LEU A 3 10.73 -3.52 21.22
CA LEU A 3 12.12 -3.66 20.78
C LEU A 3 12.14 -4.18 19.33
N LYS A 4 13.02 -3.61 18.49
CA LYS A 4 13.24 -4.07 17.11
C LYS A 4 14.65 -4.67 17.02
N PHE A 5 14.76 -5.84 16.37
CA PHE A 5 16.03 -6.51 16.10
C PHE A 5 16.19 -6.77 14.61
N ASN A 6 17.41 -6.67 14.13
CA ASN A 6 17.79 -7.18 12.81
C ASN A 6 18.20 -8.65 12.96
N VAL A 7 17.53 -9.54 12.23
CA VAL A 7 17.79 -10.99 12.30
C VAL A 7 18.34 -11.50 10.97
N THR A 8 19.52 -12.15 11.04
CA THR A 8 20.19 -12.69 9.85
C THR A 8 20.28 -14.21 9.89
N GLY A 9 20.37 -14.84 8.71
CA GLY A 9 20.49 -16.30 8.57
C GLY A 9 19.17 -17.00 8.28
N MET A 10 18.03 -16.33 8.33
CA MET A 10 16.74 -16.90 7.96
C MET A 10 16.59 -17.01 6.43
N THR A 11 16.14 -18.17 5.96
CA THR A 11 15.99 -18.45 4.52
C THR A 11 14.57 -18.87 4.11
N CYS A 12 13.72 -19.23 5.07
CA CYS A 12 12.36 -19.71 4.80
C CYS A 12 11.42 -19.47 5.99
N ALA A 13 10.13 -19.66 5.78
CA ALA A 13 9.10 -19.51 6.81
C ALA A 13 9.33 -20.39 8.06
N ALA A 14 9.84 -21.60 7.90
CA ALA A 14 10.20 -22.45 9.04
C ALA A 14 11.32 -21.84 9.90
N CYS A 15 12.25 -21.08 9.29
CA CYS A 15 13.29 -20.36 10.00
C CYS A 15 12.70 -19.23 10.85
N SER A 16 11.82 -18.41 10.27
CA SER A 16 11.17 -17.31 10.99
C SER A 16 10.29 -17.83 12.15
N ALA A 17 9.53 -18.89 11.91
CA ALA A 17 8.73 -19.54 12.96
C ALA A 17 9.59 -20.10 14.10
N ARG A 18 10.80 -20.62 13.80
CA ARG A 18 11.74 -21.11 14.81
C ARG A 18 12.30 -19.96 15.66
N VAL A 19 12.73 -18.87 15.03
CA VAL A 19 13.23 -17.68 15.72
C VAL A 19 12.14 -17.10 16.62
N GLU A 20 10.93 -16.95 16.11
CA GLU A 20 9.78 -16.48 16.87
C GLU A 20 9.48 -17.35 18.08
N LYS A 21 9.49 -18.69 17.91
CA LYS A 21 9.24 -19.65 18.98
C LYS A 21 10.28 -19.55 20.11
N VAL A 22 11.58 -19.47 19.77
CA VAL A 22 12.62 -19.42 20.79
C VAL A 22 12.65 -18.06 21.48
N THR A 23 12.31 -16.98 20.80
CA THR A 23 12.22 -15.65 21.39
C THR A 23 11.01 -15.53 22.31
N ASN A 24 9.85 -16.05 21.93
CA ASN A 24 8.66 -16.10 22.81
C ASN A 24 8.84 -16.99 24.03
N ALA A 25 9.82 -17.87 24.04
CA ALA A 25 10.15 -18.71 25.20
C ALA A 25 11.10 -18.04 26.20
N VAL A 26 11.62 -16.84 25.89
CA VAL A 26 12.49 -16.09 26.79
C VAL A 26 11.67 -15.44 27.89
N PRO A 27 11.98 -15.64 29.18
CA PRO A 27 11.26 -15.00 30.28
C PRO A 27 11.29 -13.46 30.17
N GLY A 28 10.13 -12.81 30.35
CA GLY A 28 9.97 -11.36 30.19
C GLY A 28 9.68 -10.89 28.76
N VAL A 29 9.50 -11.81 27.81
CA VAL A 29 8.97 -11.54 26.46
C VAL A 29 7.49 -11.87 26.46
N GLU A 30 6.66 -10.88 26.14
CA GLU A 30 5.21 -11.04 25.98
C GLU A 30 4.86 -11.55 24.59
N LYS A 31 5.48 -10.97 23.56
CA LYS A 31 5.21 -11.29 22.17
C LYS A 31 6.43 -10.98 21.29
N ALA A 32 6.77 -11.90 20.41
CA ALA A 32 7.75 -11.68 19.35
C ALA A 32 7.15 -12.00 17.99
N GLU A 33 7.34 -11.11 17.02
CA GLU A 33 6.94 -11.27 15.63
C GLU A 33 8.14 -11.12 14.72
N VAL A 34 8.37 -12.12 13.86
CA VAL A 34 9.55 -12.14 12.97
C VAL A 34 9.12 -11.92 11.52
N ASN A 35 9.67 -10.91 10.89
CA ASN A 35 9.48 -10.67 9.46
C ASN A 35 10.64 -11.28 8.66
N LEU A 36 10.33 -12.31 7.89
CA LEU A 36 11.30 -12.98 7.01
C LEU A 36 11.79 -12.09 5.87
N LEU A 37 10.93 -11.23 5.31
CA LEU A 37 11.27 -10.40 4.15
C LEU A 37 12.17 -9.22 4.53
N ALA A 38 11.82 -8.53 5.60
CA ALA A 38 12.59 -7.42 6.13
C ALA A 38 13.84 -7.88 6.90
N GLY A 39 13.91 -9.18 7.29
CA GLY A 39 14.98 -9.67 8.16
C GLY A 39 14.93 -9.05 9.56
N THR A 40 13.75 -8.65 10.04
CA THR A 40 13.56 -7.98 11.32
C THR A 40 12.69 -8.80 12.26
N MET A 41 12.83 -8.54 13.56
CA MET A 41 11.99 -9.10 14.61
C MET A 41 11.55 -7.96 15.53
N GLN A 42 10.26 -7.86 15.77
CA GLN A 42 9.67 -6.98 16.77
C GLN A 42 9.36 -7.79 18.01
N VAL A 43 9.73 -7.28 19.17
CA VAL A 43 9.54 -7.95 20.47
C VAL A 43 8.87 -6.98 21.42
N GLU A 44 7.77 -7.40 22.00
CA GLU A 44 7.13 -6.75 23.14
C GLU A 44 7.63 -7.42 24.42
N ALA A 45 8.29 -6.65 25.28
CA ALA A 45 8.91 -7.15 26.49
C ALA A 45 8.65 -6.22 27.69
N GLU A 46 8.65 -6.77 28.88
CA GLU A 46 8.42 -6.03 30.12
C GLU A 46 9.48 -4.95 30.35
N ASN A 47 10.73 -5.26 30.05
CA ASN A 47 11.87 -4.36 30.23
C ASN A 47 13.01 -4.64 29.22
N GLY A 48 13.97 -3.72 29.14
CA GLY A 48 15.13 -3.84 28.22
C GLY A 48 16.18 -4.88 28.64
N ASN A 49 16.14 -5.43 29.86
CA ASN A 49 17.13 -6.37 30.37
C ASN A 49 17.07 -7.75 29.67
N VAL A 50 15.98 -8.02 28.94
CA VAL A 50 15.82 -9.27 28.18
C VAL A 50 16.62 -9.32 26.87
N VAL A 51 17.18 -8.20 26.39
CA VAL A 51 17.92 -8.11 25.14
C VAL A 51 19.06 -9.14 25.01
N PRO A 52 19.96 -9.30 25.98
CA PRO A 52 21.03 -10.31 25.87
C PRO A 52 20.51 -11.74 25.82
N ALA A 53 19.42 -12.04 26.58
CA ALA A 53 18.78 -13.35 26.59
C ALA A 53 18.12 -13.67 25.23
N ILE A 54 17.47 -12.68 24.61
CA ILE A 54 16.89 -12.80 23.26
C ILE A 54 17.98 -13.10 22.24
N ILE A 55 19.06 -12.31 22.22
CA ILE A 55 20.18 -12.49 21.28
C ILE A 55 20.76 -13.90 21.44
N LYS A 56 20.98 -14.35 22.66
CA LYS A 56 21.51 -15.69 22.96
C LYS A 56 20.55 -16.79 22.49
N ALA A 57 19.24 -16.68 22.77
CA ALA A 57 18.24 -17.66 22.37
C ALA A 57 18.19 -17.79 20.83
N VAL A 58 18.29 -16.68 20.10
CA VAL A 58 18.33 -16.65 18.64
C VAL A 58 19.64 -17.26 18.12
N GLN A 59 20.77 -16.98 18.76
CA GLN A 59 22.07 -17.57 18.40
C GLN A 59 22.11 -19.09 18.66
N ASP A 60 21.58 -19.55 19.78
CA ASP A 60 21.47 -20.96 20.13
C ASP A 60 20.57 -21.72 19.15
N ALA A 61 19.58 -21.03 18.56
CA ALA A 61 18.73 -21.56 17.48
C ALA A 61 19.43 -21.58 16.11
N GLY A 62 20.66 -21.04 15.99
CA GLY A 62 21.46 -21.04 14.77
C GLY A 62 21.31 -19.81 13.87
N TYR A 63 20.78 -18.71 14.39
CA TYR A 63 20.58 -17.44 13.69
C TYR A 63 21.31 -16.33 14.43
N ASN A 64 21.39 -15.11 13.86
CA ASN A 64 21.95 -13.95 14.55
C ASN A 64 20.88 -12.86 14.70
N ALA A 65 20.89 -12.18 15.87
CA ALA A 65 20.06 -11.01 16.14
C ALA A 65 20.95 -9.87 16.67
N ALA A 66 20.63 -8.63 16.26
CA ALA A 66 21.30 -7.41 16.71
C ALA A 66 20.29 -6.27 16.80
N LEU A 67 20.49 -5.30 17.71
CA LEU A 67 19.68 -4.09 17.78
C LEU A 67 20.00 -3.14 16.60
N PRO A 68 19.03 -2.36 16.12
CA PRO A 68 19.28 -1.29 15.16
C PRO A 68 20.20 -0.24 15.81
N GLY A 69 21.31 0.10 15.16
CA GLY A 69 22.24 1.12 15.67
C GLY A 69 23.55 0.62 16.27
N GLU A 70 23.77 -0.66 16.50
CA GLU A 70 25.11 -1.16 16.74
C GLU A 70 25.92 -1.12 15.43
N LYS A 71 26.77 -0.10 15.34
CA LYS A 71 27.54 0.28 14.15
C LYS A 71 28.31 -0.87 13.52
N LYS A 72 27.95 -1.18 12.27
CA LYS A 72 28.93 -1.46 11.22
C LYS A 72 28.68 -0.48 10.09
N THR A 73 29.45 0.60 10.10
CA THR A 73 29.81 1.50 9.00
C THR A 73 28.76 1.80 7.92
N ASP A 74 28.40 3.09 7.89
CA ASP A 74 27.58 3.81 6.90
C ASP A 74 28.04 3.56 5.44
N LYS A 75 27.47 2.57 4.82
CA LYS A 75 27.35 2.42 3.35
C LYS A 75 26.57 1.15 2.94
N ALA A 76 25.81 0.50 3.82
CA ALA A 76 25.49 -0.93 3.68
C ALA A 76 24.00 -1.31 3.69
N GLU A 77 23.03 -0.43 3.56
CA GLU A 77 21.62 -0.89 3.56
C GLU A 77 21.10 -1.39 2.19
N ALA A 78 21.68 -0.92 1.09
CA ALA A 78 21.43 -1.51 -0.23
C ALA A 78 22.49 -2.56 -0.66
N ALA A 79 23.68 -2.52 -0.08
CA ALA A 79 24.82 -3.37 -0.45
C ALA A 79 24.70 -4.87 -0.15
N PRO A 80 24.08 -5.35 0.97
CA PRO A 80 24.04 -6.77 1.25
C PRO A 80 23.11 -7.57 0.34
N ALA A 81 21.99 -7.00 -0.10
CA ALA A 81 21.06 -7.68 -1.00
C ALA A 81 21.63 -7.79 -2.42
N GLU A 82 22.26 -6.73 -2.93
CA GLU A 82 22.94 -6.76 -4.24
C GLU A 82 24.17 -7.66 -4.24
N ALA A 83 24.96 -7.65 -3.16
CA ALA A 83 26.10 -8.54 -3.00
C ALA A 83 25.66 -10.00 -2.95
N ALA A 84 24.59 -10.32 -2.22
CA ALA A 84 23.98 -11.65 -2.20
C ALA A 84 23.47 -12.09 -3.58
N LEU A 85 22.83 -11.20 -4.33
CA LEU A 85 22.39 -11.46 -5.69
C LEU A 85 23.56 -11.70 -6.65
N LYS A 86 24.63 -10.92 -6.54
CA LYS A 86 25.87 -11.11 -7.33
C LYS A 86 26.54 -12.45 -7.02
N GLU A 87 26.61 -12.82 -5.74
CA GLU A 87 27.13 -14.12 -5.33
C GLU A 87 26.29 -15.28 -5.86
N MET A 88 24.96 -15.21 -5.70
CA MET A 88 24.05 -16.21 -6.25
C MET A 88 24.20 -16.32 -7.77
N LYS A 89 24.31 -15.19 -8.49
CA LYS A 89 24.53 -15.17 -9.94
C LYS A 89 25.81 -15.89 -10.33
N LYS A 90 26.93 -15.68 -9.60
CA LYS A 90 28.19 -16.40 -9.83
C LYS A 90 28.01 -17.90 -9.61
N ARG A 91 27.34 -18.30 -8.53
CA ARG A 91 27.06 -19.72 -8.22
C ARG A 91 26.23 -20.38 -9.30
N ILE A 92 25.16 -19.70 -9.80
CA ILE A 92 24.31 -20.22 -10.88
C ILE A 92 25.09 -20.38 -12.18
N ILE A 93 25.85 -19.37 -12.60
CA ILE A 93 26.62 -19.43 -13.84
C ILE A 93 27.65 -20.59 -13.76
N GLY A 94 28.40 -20.67 -12.70
CA GLY A 94 29.37 -21.75 -12.51
C GLY A 94 28.74 -23.15 -12.48
N SER A 95 27.61 -23.27 -11.73
CA SER A 95 26.85 -24.53 -11.68
C SER A 95 26.23 -24.89 -13.02
N ALA A 96 25.69 -23.90 -13.77
CA ALA A 96 25.07 -24.11 -15.06
C ALA A 96 26.07 -24.56 -16.12
N ILE A 97 27.27 -24.00 -16.13
CA ILE A 97 28.34 -24.43 -17.05
C ILE A 97 28.68 -25.91 -16.82
N CYS A 98 28.94 -26.29 -15.56
CA CYS A 98 29.23 -27.68 -15.21
C CYS A 98 28.05 -28.60 -15.55
N LEU A 99 26.82 -28.15 -15.28
CA LEU A 99 25.60 -28.92 -15.54
C LEU A 99 25.36 -29.14 -17.04
N VAL A 100 25.56 -28.11 -17.89
CA VAL A 100 25.40 -28.23 -19.34
C VAL A 100 26.40 -29.26 -19.92
N VAL A 101 27.65 -29.20 -19.44
CA VAL A 101 28.67 -30.20 -19.84
C VAL A 101 28.28 -31.58 -19.36
N LEU A 102 27.80 -31.70 -18.12
CA LEU A 102 27.35 -32.97 -17.57
C LEU A 102 26.16 -33.55 -18.35
N MET A 103 25.15 -32.71 -18.64
CA MET A 103 24.00 -33.09 -19.45
C MET A 103 24.35 -33.50 -20.89
N TYR A 104 25.34 -32.85 -21.48
CA TYR A 104 25.86 -33.26 -22.80
C TYR A 104 26.36 -34.73 -22.77
N PHE A 105 27.11 -35.11 -21.74
CA PHE A 105 27.62 -36.50 -21.65
C PHE A 105 26.55 -37.50 -21.27
N THR A 106 25.61 -37.13 -20.33
CA THR A 106 24.59 -38.08 -19.83
C THR A 106 23.42 -38.26 -20.79
N MET A 107 22.93 -37.19 -21.38
CA MET A 107 21.70 -37.18 -22.19
C MET A 107 21.92 -36.80 -23.65
N GLY A 108 23.08 -36.32 -24.04
CA GLY A 108 23.33 -35.89 -25.41
C GLY A 108 23.10 -36.96 -26.48
N HIS A 109 23.34 -38.21 -26.16
CA HIS A 109 23.08 -39.32 -27.05
C HIS A 109 21.58 -39.50 -27.38
N MET A 110 20.67 -39.14 -26.47
CA MET A 110 19.22 -39.24 -26.70
C MET A 110 18.74 -38.26 -27.77
N ILE A 111 19.43 -37.15 -27.98
CA ILE A 111 19.13 -36.11 -28.96
C ILE A 111 20.06 -36.16 -30.17
N GLY A 112 20.83 -37.27 -30.32
CA GLY A 112 21.70 -37.50 -31.47
C GLY A 112 23.01 -36.69 -31.47
N LEU A 113 23.44 -36.13 -30.34
CA LEU A 113 24.72 -35.46 -30.26
C LEU A 113 25.90 -36.45 -30.28
N PRO A 114 26.98 -36.17 -31.02
CA PRO A 114 28.17 -37.03 -31.07
C PRO A 114 28.83 -37.07 -29.69
N ALA A 115 29.06 -38.29 -29.15
CA ALA A 115 29.86 -38.45 -27.97
C ALA A 115 31.19 -39.20 -28.28
N PRO A 116 32.29 -38.88 -27.56
CA PRO A 116 33.55 -39.54 -27.80
C PRO A 116 33.47 -41.03 -27.60
N TYR A 117 34.18 -41.82 -28.43
CA TYR A 117 34.16 -43.29 -28.34
C TYR A 117 34.59 -43.83 -26.99
N TRP A 118 35.48 -43.11 -26.27
CA TRP A 118 35.99 -43.49 -24.94
C TRP A 118 34.94 -43.31 -23.82
N TYR A 119 33.81 -42.67 -24.11
CA TYR A 119 32.73 -42.48 -23.16
C TYR A 119 31.66 -43.61 -23.28
N HIS A 120 31.59 -44.30 -24.40
CA HIS A 120 30.57 -45.30 -24.65
C HIS A 120 31.06 -46.74 -24.42
N GLY A 121 30.10 -47.61 -24.05
CA GLY A 121 30.32 -49.02 -23.88
C GLY A 121 30.63 -49.40 -22.41
N VAL A 122 30.26 -50.59 -22.03
CA VAL A 122 30.37 -51.11 -20.63
C VAL A 122 31.80 -51.09 -20.11
N LYS A 123 32.78 -51.29 -20.97
CA LYS A 123 34.21 -51.20 -20.60
C LYS A 123 34.67 -49.81 -20.22
N ASN A 124 34.02 -48.80 -20.72
CA ASN A 124 34.34 -47.40 -20.42
C ASN A 124 33.39 -46.79 -19.37
N ALA A 125 32.42 -47.55 -18.86
CA ALA A 125 31.39 -47.07 -17.94
C ALA A 125 31.97 -46.43 -16.67
N LEU A 126 33.04 -46.95 -16.11
CA LEU A 126 33.68 -46.37 -14.93
C LEU A 126 34.33 -45.01 -15.23
N VAL A 127 34.94 -44.84 -16.41
CA VAL A 127 35.52 -43.56 -16.85
C VAL A 127 34.39 -42.51 -17.03
N ALA A 128 33.31 -42.92 -17.66
CA ALA A 128 32.12 -42.07 -17.82
C ALA A 128 31.53 -41.65 -16.45
N ALA A 129 31.42 -42.57 -15.50
CA ALA A 129 30.92 -42.32 -14.16
C ALA A 129 31.88 -41.40 -13.35
N LEU A 130 33.19 -41.58 -13.45
CA LEU A 130 34.19 -40.70 -12.83
C LEU A 130 34.10 -39.27 -13.40
N LEU A 131 33.94 -39.13 -14.71
CA LEU A 131 33.77 -37.84 -15.36
C LEU A 131 32.52 -37.10 -14.80
N GLN A 132 31.38 -37.81 -14.69
CA GLN A 132 30.19 -37.25 -14.08
C GLN A 132 30.42 -36.82 -12.63
N PHE A 133 31.08 -37.65 -11.83
CA PHE A 133 31.44 -37.32 -10.46
C PHE A 133 32.29 -36.04 -10.37
N PHE A 134 33.38 -35.97 -11.15
CA PHE A 134 34.26 -34.79 -11.15
C PHE A 134 33.57 -33.51 -11.65
N LEU A 135 32.64 -33.60 -12.61
CA LEU A 135 31.85 -32.47 -13.06
C LEU A 135 30.81 -32.03 -12.01
N THR A 136 30.39 -32.93 -11.13
CA THR A 136 29.43 -32.63 -10.06
C THR A 136 30.08 -31.95 -8.85
N LEU A 137 31.36 -32.25 -8.55
CA LEU A 137 32.07 -31.69 -7.40
C LEU A 137 32.12 -30.14 -7.37
N PRO A 138 32.41 -29.42 -8.49
CA PRO A 138 32.34 -27.97 -8.50
C PRO A 138 30.94 -27.43 -8.16
N VAL A 139 29.87 -28.08 -8.66
CA VAL A 139 28.49 -27.71 -8.34
C VAL A 139 28.20 -27.84 -6.85
N VAL A 140 28.63 -28.94 -6.23
CA VAL A 140 28.52 -29.17 -4.79
C VAL A 140 29.31 -28.13 -4.01
N TYR A 141 30.56 -27.85 -4.40
CA TYR A 141 31.37 -26.83 -3.75
C TYR A 141 30.78 -25.42 -3.81
N LEU A 142 30.33 -24.99 -4.98
CA LEU A 142 29.65 -23.71 -5.17
C LEU A 142 28.40 -23.59 -4.30
N ASN A 143 27.71 -24.70 -4.07
CA ASN A 143 26.44 -24.77 -3.33
C ASN A 143 26.60 -25.31 -1.90
N ARG A 144 27.83 -25.35 -1.34
CA ARG A 144 28.11 -25.89 0.01
C ARG A 144 27.30 -25.24 1.14
N VAL A 145 26.77 -24.05 0.92
CA VAL A 145 25.93 -23.34 1.89
C VAL A 145 24.69 -24.15 2.26
N TYR A 146 24.11 -24.90 1.34
CA TYR A 146 22.93 -25.76 1.62
C TYR A 146 23.29 -26.89 2.58
N TYR A 147 24.47 -27.47 2.45
CA TYR A 147 24.94 -28.53 3.34
C TYR A 147 25.23 -27.99 4.74
N SER A 148 26.01 -26.90 4.83
CA SER A 148 26.36 -26.33 6.12
C SER A 148 25.15 -25.86 6.92
N ARG A 149 24.19 -25.22 6.29
CA ARG A 149 22.96 -24.74 6.94
C ARG A 149 21.97 -25.87 7.18
N GLY A 150 21.77 -26.73 6.19
CA GLY A 150 20.78 -27.82 6.25
C GLY A 150 21.15 -28.88 7.29
N LEU A 151 22.40 -29.32 7.35
CA LEU A 151 22.85 -30.31 8.34
C LEU A 151 22.89 -29.71 9.75
N LYS A 152 23.31 -28.44 9.89
CA LYS A 152 23.25 -27.75 11.18
C LYS A 152 21.83 -27.65 11.70
N ALA A 153 20.85 -27.29 10.85
CA ALA A 153 19.43 -27.25 11.22
C ALA A 153 18.91 -28.63 11.63
N LEU A 154 19.31 -29.68 10.92
CA LEU A 154 18.95 -31.06 11.25
C LEU A 154 19.50 -31.48 12.61
N TRP A 155 20.76 -31.14 12.90
CA TRP A 155 21.42 -31.41 14.18
C TRP A 155 20.67 -30.74 15.35
N HIS A 156 20.21 -29.52 15.16
CA HIS A 156 19.41 -28.79 16.15
C HIS A 156 17.92 -29.21 16.20
N ARG A 157 17.56 -30.33 15.58
CA ARG A 157 16.17 -30.84 15.50
C ARG A 157 15.16 -29.82 14.98
N ALA A 158 15.59 -28.96 14.09
CA ALA A 158 14.79 -27.92 13.45
C ALA A 158 14.97 -27.97 11.91
N PRO A 159 14.65 -29.11 11.27
CA PRO A 159 14.86 -29.28 9.83
C PRO A 159 14.11 -28.18 9.05
N ASN A 160 14.79 -27.65 8.04
CA ASN A 160 14.30 -26.61 7.17
C ASN A 160 14.45 -27.02 5.69
N MET A 161 14.17 -26.09 4.79
CA MET A 161 14.30 -26.32 3.36
C MET A 161 15.72 -26.74 2.96
N ASP A 162 16.76 -26.10 3.54
CA ASP A 162 18.15 -26.43 3.23
C ASP A 162 18.48 -27.88 3.70
N SER A 163 17.79 -28.38 4.74
CA SER A 163 17.92 -29.78 5.20
C SER A 163 17.38 -30.77 4.16
N LEU A 164 16.24 -30.48 3.52
CA LEU A 164 15.69 -31.34 2.47
C LEU A 164 16.63 -31.42 1.26
N ILE A 165 17.18 -30.28 0.87
CA ILE A 165 18.15 -30.19 -0.24
C ILE A 165 19.42 -30.97 0.08
N ALA A 166 19.95 -30.75 1.30
CA ALA A 166 21.17 -31.41 1.73
C ALA A 166 21.01 -32.92 1.78
N VAL A 167 19.93 -33.44 2.41
CA VAL A 167 19.68 -34.87 2.52
C VAL A 167 19.44 -35.49 1.14
N GLY A 168 18.62 -34.86 0.29
CA GLY A 168 18.31 -35.38 -1.05
C GLY A 168 19.54 -35.44 -1.97
N SER A 169 20.32 -34.34 -2.01
CA SER A 169 21.53 -34.31 -2.85
C SER A 169 22.67 -35.16 -2.30
N LEU A 170 22.85 -35.28 -0.96
CA LEU A 170 23.83 -36.19 -0.37
C LEU A 170 23.45 -37.67 -0.60
N ALA A 171 22.17 -38.00 -0.55
CA ALA A 171 21.71 -39.35 -0.84
C ALA A 171 22.01 -39.74 -2.30
N ALA A 172 21.76 -38.82 -3.26
CA ALA A 172 22.09 -39.03 -4.68
C ALA A 172 23.60 -39.17 -4.89
N LEU A 173 24.43 -38.30 -4.28
CA LEU A 173 25.89 -38.37 -4.34
C LEU A 173 26.42 -39.67 -3.69
N GLY A 174 25.93 -40.03 -2.52
CA GLY A 174 26.34 -41.21 -1.78
C GLY A 174 26.03 -42.50 -2.57
N TYR A 175 24.87 -42.57 -3.21
CA TYR A 175 24.54 -43.67 -4.11
C TYR A 175 25.47 -43.71 -5.31
N GLY A 176 25.74 -42.59 -5.98
CA GLY A 176 26.66 -42.51 -7.12
C GLY A 176 28.07 -42.95 -6.75
N VAL A 177 28.60 -42.54 -5.57
CA VAL A 177 29.86 -43.01 -5.08
C VAL A 177 29.83 -44.50 -4.80
N ALA A 178 28.81 -45.04 -4.16
CA ALA A 178 28.67 -46.49 -3.95
C ALA A 178 28.61 -47.27 -5.28
N ALA A 179 27.93 -46.71 -6.30
CA ALA A 179 27.91 -47.27 -7.65
C ALA A 179 29.29 -47.33 -8.30
N LEU A 180 30.15 -46.29 -8.11
CA LEU A 180 31.56 -46.29 -8.57
C LEU A 180 32.34 -47.49 -7.98
N PHE A 181 32.22 -47.72 -6.67
CA PHE A 181 32.86 -48.86 -6.03
C PHE A 181 32.36 -50.18 -6.55
N ARG A 182 31.04 -50.32 -6.76
CA ARG A 182 30.44 -51.54 -7.33
C ARG A 182 30.85 -51.79 -8.76
N MET A 183 30.92 -50.76 -9.59
CA MET A 183 31.42 -50.85 -10.95
C MET A 183 32.92 -51.28 -10.99
N ALA A 184 33.75 -50.65 -10.13
CA ALA A 184 35.14 -51.02 -10.02
C ALA A 184 35.33 -52.49 -9.60
N TYR A 185 34.53 -52.93 -8.64
CA TYR A 185 34.50 -54.33 -8.23
C TYR A 185 34.07 -55.28 -9.39
N GLY A 186 32.97 -54.95 -10.12
CA GLY A 186 32.53 -55.70 -11.27
C GLY A 186 33.58 -55.79 -12.38
N MET A 187 34.27 -54.70 -12.68
CA MET A 187 35.35 -54.69 -13.66
C MET A 187 36.54 -55.61 -13.25
N GLY A 188 36.88 -55.60 -11.94
CA GLY A 188 37.94 -56.44 -11.39
C GLY A 188 37.59 -57.97 -11.42
N HIS A 189 36.34 -58.34 -11.53
CA HIS A 189 35.80 -59.70 -11.56
C HIS A 189 35.21 -60.09 -12.92
N GLU A 190 35.33 -59.24 -13.94
CA GLU A 190 34.76 -59.38 -15.29
C GLU A 190 33.23 -59.53 -15.29
N ASP A 191 32.55 -59.08 -14.23
CA ASP A 191 31.09 -59.07 -14.13
C ASP A 191 30.54 -57.79 -14.84
N TRP A 192 30.41 -57.92 -16.16
CA TRP A 192 29.96 -56.82 -17.01
C TRP A 192 28.46 -56.52 -16.86
N GLU A 193 27.65 -57.47 -16.38
CA GLU A 193 26.22 -57.28 -16.09
C GLU A 193 26.07 -56.34 -14.87
N LEU A 194 26.88 -56.60 -13.83
CA LEU A 194 26.94 -55.72 -12.66
C LEU A 194 27.37 -54.30 -13.06
N VAL A 195 28.43 -54.17 -13.88
CA VAL A 195 28.92 -52.90 -14.35
C VAL A 195 27.81 -52.12 -15.12
N GLN A 196 27.12 -52.80 -16.03
CA GLN A 196 26.06 -52.20 -16.79
C GLN A 196 24.89 -51.75 -15.94
N SER A 197 24.40 -52.56 -14.99
CA SER A 197 23.29 -52.22 -14.10
C SER A 197 23.55 -50.96 -13.29
N TYR A 198 24.77 -50.74 -12.78
CA TYR A 198 25.09 -49.54 -12.02
C TYR A 198 25.44 -48.35 -12.91
N SER A 199 25.88 -48.53 -14.16
CA SER A 199 26.22 -47.42 -15.06
C SER A 199 25.04 -46.64 -15.59
N GLU A 200 23.84 -47.24 -15.60
CA GLU A 200 22.63 -46.63 -16.14
C GLU A 200 22.02 -45.60 -15.20
N ASN A 201 22.32 -45.68 -13.88
CA ASN A 201 21.64 -44.89 -12.86
C ASN A 201 22.63 -44.34 -11.81
N LEU A 202 23.44 -43.35 -12.16
CA LEU A 202 24.49 -42.80 -11.28
C LEU A 202 24.03 -41.62 -10.39
N TYR A 203 22.96 -40.93 -10.78
CA TYR A 203 22.35 -39.78 -10.07
C TYR A 203 23.26 -38.57 -9.81
N PHE A 204 24.46 -38.51 -10.37
CA PHE A 204 25.34 -37.33 -10.27
C PHE A 204 24.73 -36.11 -10.94
N GLU A 205 24.13 -36.27 -12.13
CA GLU A 205 23.40 -35.22 -12.83
C GLU A 205 22.16 -34.76 -12.02
N SER A 206 21.47 -35.69 -11.35
CA SER A 206 20.32 -35.34 -10.50
C SER A 206 20.74 -34.47 -9.33
N ALA A 207 21.85 -34.80 -8.64
CA ALA A 207 22.38 -33.98 -7.55
C ALA A 207 22.79 -32.58 -8.03
N ALA A 208 23.49 -32.49 -9.16
CA ALA A 208 23.90 -31.23 -9.76
C ALA A 208 22.69 -30.39 -10.21
N MET A 209 21.70 -31.01 -10.82
CA MET A 209 20.46 -30.37 -11.27
C MET A 209 19.65 -29.82 -10.11
N ILE A 210 19.44 -30.61 -9.04
CA ILE A 210 18.73 -30.19 -7.83
C ILE A 210 19.38 -28.91 -7.26
N LEU A 211 20.70 -28.90 -7.06
CA LEU A 211 21.43 -27.77 -6.51
C LEU A 211 21.33 -26.52 -7.41
N THR A 212 21.46 -26.70 -8.73
CA THR A 212 21.44 -25.61 -9.70
C THR A 212 20.04 -25.00 -9.81
N LEU A 213 19.00 -25.82 -10.00
CA LEU A 213 17.61 -25.35 -10.14
C LEU A 213 17.10 -24.70 -8.87
N ILE A 214 17.44 -25.24 -7.71
CA ILE A 214 17.05 -24.61 -6.43
C ILE A 214 17.77 -23.27 -6.23
N THR A 215 19.06 -23.18 -6.61
CA THR A 215 19.77 -21.91 -6.54
C THR A 215 19.19 -20.88 -7.52
N LEU A 216 18.79 -21.32 -8.72
CA LEU A 216 18.07 -20.48 -9.68
C LEU A 216 16.70 -20.02 -9.11
N GLY A 217 15.94 -20.93 -8.52
CA GLY A 217 14.67 -20.61 -7.85
C GLY A 217 14.85 -19.55 -6.76
N LYS A 218 15.84 -19.74 -5.88
CA LYS A 218 16.16 -18.75 -4.83
C LYS A 218 16.65 -17.41 -5.38
N PHE A 219 17.39 -17.40 -6.46
CA PHE A 219 17.80 -16.17 -7.12
C PHE A 219 16.59 -15.40 -7.68
N LEU A 220 15.70 -16.08 -8.40
CA LEU A 220 14.48 -15.47 -8.93
C LEU A 220 13.58 -14.95 -7.80
N GLU A 221 13.46 -15.71 -6.71
CA GLU A 221 12.78 -15.30 -5.49
C GLU A 221 13.37 -14.03 -4.89
N THR A 222 14.69 -13.98 -4.67
CA THR A 222 15.38 -12.84 -4.07
C THR A 222 15.26 -11.59 -4.97
N ARG A 223 15.41 -11.77 -6.28
CA ARG A 223 15.21 -10.69 -7.26
C ARG A 223 13.78 -10.15 -7.26
N ALA A 224 12.80 -11.03 -7.13
CA ALA A 224 11.40 -10.66 -7.07
C ALA A 224 11.04 -9.95 -5.74
N LYS A 225 11.61 -10.40 -4.62
CA LYS A 225 11.51 -9.70 -3.32
C LYS A 225 12.06 -8.27 -3.40
N GLY A 226 13.17 -8.04 -4.08
CA GLY A 226 13.72 -6.69 -4.29
C GLY A 226 12.72 -5.74 -4.95
N LYS A 227 11.94 -6.24 -5.92
CA LYS A 227 10.89 -5.44 -6.59
C LYS A 227 9.71 -5.09 -5.69
N THR A 228 9.45 -5.81 -4.61
CA THR A 228 8.33 -5.48 -3.71
C THR A 228 8.61 -4.24 -2.87
N GLY A 229 9.87 -3.92 -2.59
CA GLY A 229 10.29 -2.68 -1.91
C GLY A 229 10.27 -1.41 -2.79
N ASP A 230 10.08 -1.54 -4.11
CA ASP A 230 10.08 -0.38 -5.03
C ASP A 230 8.98 0.65 -4.70
N ALA A 231 7.86 0.22 -4.10
CA ALA A 231 6.79 1.12 -3.69
C ALA A 231 7.23 2.08 -2.58
N ILE A 232 7.96 1.56 -1.59
CA ILE A 232 8.52 2.37 -0.49
C ILE A 232 9.63 3.27 -1.04
N ARG A 233 10.54 2.74 -1.85
CA ARG A 233 11.58 3.56 -2.51
C ARG A 233 10.98 4.71 -3.31
N SER A 234 9.91 4.46 -4.08
CA SER A 234 9.29 5.52 -4.88
C SER A 234 8.63 6.60 -4.01
N LEU A 235 8.25 6.31 -2.75
CA LEU A 235 7.82 7.33 -1.80
C LEU A 235 9.02 8.11 -1.24
N MET A 236 10.13 7.43 -0.95
CA MET A 236 11.37 8.09 -0.49
C MET A 236 11.97 9.00 -1.57
N ASP A 237 11.87 8.61 -2.85
CA ASP A 237 12.38 9.39 -3.99
C ASP A 237 11.55 10.66 -4.28
N LEU A 238 10.40 10.86 -3.62
CA LEU A 238 9.58 12.08 -3.75
C LEU A 238 10.18 13.26 -2.98
N SER A 239 10.96 13.03 -1.93
CA SER A 239 11.59 14.08 -1.16
C SER A 239 12.74 14.70 -1.96
N PRO A 240 12.79 16.05 -2.10
CA PRO A 240 13.94 16.72 -2.70
C PRO A 240 15.18 16.55 -1.83
N LYS A 241 16.36 16.58 -2.43
CA LYS A 241 17.63 16.43 -1.70
C LYS A 241 18.12 17.73 -1.08
N THR A 242 17.67 18.87 -1.60
CA THR A 242 18.07 20.20 -1.16
C THR A 242 16.84 21.06 -0.91
N ALA A 243 16.99 22.07 -0.07
CA ALA A 243 15.99 23.07 0.26
C ALA A 243 16.60 24.49 0.17
N SER A 244 15.84 25.43 -0.38
CA SER A 244 16.20 26.85 -0.36
C SER A 244 15.67 27.49 0.92
N VAL A 245 16.55 27.91 1.81
CA VAL A 245 16.21 28.47 3.13
C VAL A 245 16.71 29.89 3.25
N ARG A 246 15.91 30.78 3.84
CA ARG A 246 16.33 32.16 4.16
C ARG A 246 17.01 32.16 5.53
N ARG A 247 18.31 32.42 5.55
CA ARG A 247 19.10 32.61 6.78
C ARG A 247 19.85 33.92 6.73
N ASN A 248 19.74 34.70 7.78
CA ASN A 248 20.36 36.07 7.87
C ASN A 248 20.02 37.02 6.72
N GLY A 249 18.82 36.88 6.13
CA GLY A 249 18.37 37.69 5.00
C GLY A 249 18.78 37.19 3.62
N GLU A 250 19.68 36.21 3.53
CA GLU A 250 20.11 35.59 2.27
C GLU A 250 19.46 34.23 2.03
N ILE A 251 19.21 33.89 0.75
CA ILE A 251 18.69 32.62 0.34
C ILE A 251 19.85 31.65 0.09
N VAL A 252 19.93 30.60 0.90
CA VAL A 252 20.98 29.59 0.81
C VAL A 252 20.34 28.22 0.49
N GLU A 253 20.93 27.49 -0.44
CA GLU A 253 20.54 26.12 -0.73
C GLU A 253 21.31 25.18 0.21
N ILE A 254 20.59 24.38 0.99
CA ILE A 254 21.15 23.41 1.96
C ILE A 254 20.56 22.03 1.74
N PRO A 255 21.25 20.94 2.14
CA PRO A 255 20.66 19.60 2.20
C PRO A 255 19.41 19.61 3.10
N VAL A 256 18.37 18.86 2.71
CA VAL A 256 17.08 18.81 3.46
C VAL A 256 17.29 18.38 4.91
N GLU A 257 18.26 17.50 5.16
CA GLU A 257 18.59 17.01 6.50
C GLU A 257 19.15 18.10 7.44
N GLN A 258 19.52 19.25 6.90
CA GLN A 258 20.04 20.42 7.65
C GLN A 258 18.98 21.49 7.89
N VAL A 259 17.76 21.30 7.41
CA VAL A 259 16.63 22.18 7.70
C VAL A 259 16.20 22.00 9.14
N ALA A 260 16.07 23.06 9.88
CA ALA A 260 15.63 23.07 11.27
C ALA A 260 14.20 23.61 11.40
N VAL A 261 13.52 23.21 12.50
CA VAL A 261 12.22 23.78 12.85
C VAL A 261 12.36 25.28 13.05
N GLY A 262 11.48 26.06 12.40
CA GLY A 262 11.50 27.53 12.41
C GLY A 262 12.24 28.17 11.24
N ASP A 263 12.99 27.41 10.43
CA ASP A 263 13.58 27.93 9.19
C ASP A 263 12.49 28.41 8.21
N VAL A 264 12.77 29.48 7.50
CA VAL A 264 11.89 29.99 6.42
C VAL A 264 12.33 29.38 5.11
N VAL A 265 11.49 28.52 4.56
CA VAL A 265 11.74 27.77 3.33
C VAL A 265 11.04 28.45 2.16
N ILE A 266 11.75 28.53 1.03
CA ILE A 266 11.27 29.15 -0.21
C ILE A 266 11.04 28.09 -1.25
N VAL A 267 9.83 28.05 -1.85
CA VAL A 267 9.47 27.10 -2.91
C VAL A 267 8.92 27.84 -4.12
N ARG A 268 9.58 27.63 -5.24
CA ARG A 268 9.20 28.21 -6.53
C ARG A 268 8.35 27.24 -7.34
N SER A 269 7.69 27.75 -8.36
CA SER A 269 6.94 26.92 -9.32
C SER A 269 7.81 25.80 -9.89
N GLY A 270 7.25 24.58 -9.99
CA GLY A 270 7.92 23.36 -10.42
C GLY A 270 8.78 22.67 -9.35
N SER A 271 8.92 23.26 -8.15
CA SER A 271 9.73 22.68 -7.07
C SER A 271 8.92 21.86 -6.09
N SER A 272 9.52 20.77 -5.57
CA SER A 272 8.94 19.96 -4.50
C SER A 272 9.14 20.64 -3.15
N ILE A 273 8.15 20.54 -2.26
CA ILE A 273 8.19 21.06 -0.89
C ILE A 273 9.06 20.11 -0.04
N PRO A 274 10.14 20.61 0.62
CA PRO A 274 11.11 19.73 1.26
C PRO A 274 10.71 19.23 2.66
N VAL A 275 9.94 20.03 3.41
CA VAL A 275 9.54 19.76 4.81
C VAL A 275 8.12 20.26 5.06
N ASP A 276 7.47 19.82 6.13
CA ASP A 276 6.13 20.29 6.49
C ASP A 276 6.22 21.69 7.13
N GLY A 277 5.24 22.53 6.84
CA GLY A 277 5.22 23.86 7.42
C GLY A 277 3.94 24.65 7.23
N THR A 278 3.96 25.89 7.71
CA THR A 278 2.85 26.84 7.56
C THR A 278 3.27 28.02 6.69
N VAL A 279 2.48 28.32 5.67
CA VAL A 279 2.75 29.40 4.71
C VAL A 279 2.71 30.75 5.43
N LEU A 280 3.78 31.55 5.25
CA LEU A 280 3.91 32.90 5.77
C LEU A 280 3.48 33.90 4.73
N GLU A 281 3.95 33.73 3.47
CA GLU A 281 3.74 34.68 2.38
C GLU A 281 3.64 33.94 1.04
N GLY A 282 2.88 34.49 0.11
CA GLY A 282 2.72 33.96 -1.25
C GLY A 282 1.41 33.20 -1.46
N ARG A 283 1.20 32.79 -2.72
CA ARG A 283 0.12 31.89 -3.16
C ARG A 283 0.65 30.92 -4.18
N ALA A 284 0.21 29.69 -4.09
CA ALA A 284 0.61 28.67 -5.03
C ALA A 284 -0.48 27.60 -5.19
N SER A 285 -0.49 26.98 -6.34
CA SER A 285 -1.25 25.77 -6.62
C SER A 285 -0.35 24.55 -6.35
N VAL A 286 -0.71 23.72 -5.37
CA VAL A 286 0.12 22.62 -4.87
C VAL A 286 -0.51 21.28 -5.23
N ASP A 287 0.20 20.49 -6.02
CA ASP A 287 -0.15 19.09 -6.30
C ASP A 287 0.22 18.19 -5.11
N GLN A 288 -0.79 17.64 -4.48
CA GLN A 288 -0.66 16.74 -3.35
C GLN A 288 -0.89 15.27 -3.74
N SER A 289 -1.03 14.96 -5.02
CA SER A 289 -1.39 13.62 -5.53
C SER A 289 -0.44 12.51 -5.08
N ALA A 290 0.82 12.84 -4.84
CA ALA A 290 1.83 11.90 -4.36
C ALA A 290 1.53 11.34 -2.96
N LEU A 291 0.87 12.12 -2.09
CA LEU A 291 0.49 11.76 -0.72
C LEU A 291 -0.99 11.37 -0.61
N THR A 292 -1.87 12.14 -1.25
CA THR A 292 -3.32 11.98 -1.12
C THR A 292 -3.91 11.08 -2.21
N GLY A 293 -3.27 10.97 -3.37
CA GLY A 293 -3.81 10.31 -4.54
C GLY A 293 -4.81 11.17 -5.34
N GLU A 294 -5.11 12.40 -4.89
CA GLU A 294 -6.01 13.34 -5.57
C GLU A 294 -5.25 14.13 -6.64
N SER A 295 -5.73 14.11 -7.88
CA SER A 295 -5.03 14.71 -9.02
C SER A 295 -5.29 16.21 -9.20
N VAL A 296 -6.22 16.79 -8.43
CA VAL A 296 -6.53 18.22 -8.53
C VAL A 296 -5.62 19.00 -7.60
N PRO A 297 -4.80 19.96 -8.12
CA PRO A 297 -3.99 20.81 -7.27
C PRO A 297 -4.83 21.69 -6.34
N VAL A 298 -4.33 21.94 -5.14
CA VAL A 298 -4.99 22.73 -4.10
C VAL A 298 -4.31 24.07 -3.96
N GLU A 299 -5.10 25.15 -3.98
CA GLU A 299 -4.56 26.47 -3.70
C GLU A 299 -4.13 26.61 -2.22
N LYS A 300 -2.95 27.17 -2.02
CA LYS A 300 -2.34 27.43 -0.71
C LYS A 300 -1.94 28.90 -0.61
N GLY A 301 -2.31 29.53 0.50
CA GLY A 301 -1.99 30.91 0.83
C GLY A 301 -1.53 31.08 2.27
N ALA A 302 -1.28 32.30 2.70
CA ALA A 302 -0.80 32.61 4.05
C ALA A 302 -1.68 31.99 5.15
N GLY A 303 -1.08 31.26 6.09
CA GLY A 303 -1.73 30.51 7.16
C GLY A 303 -2.07 29.06 6.83
N ASP A 304 -1.99 28.64 5.58
CA ASP A 304 -2.26 27.25 5.17
C ASP A 304 -1.07 26.36 5.47
N LYS A 305 -1.36 25.07 5.75
CA LYS A 305 -0.34 24.04 5.93
C LYS A 305 0.08 23.44 4.60
N VAL A 306 1.37 23.18 4.46
CA VAL A 306 1.99 22.47 3.34
C VAL A 306 2.75 21.26 3.85
N ALA A 307 2.79 20.20 3.03
CA ALA A 307 3.40 18.92 3.38
C ALA A 307 4.61 18.61 2.50
N ALA A 308 5.60 17.94 3.06
CA ALA A 308 6.77 17.45 2.34
C ALA A 308 6.38 16.54 1.17
N ALA A 309 7.18 16.56 0.09
CA ALA A 309 6.99 15.79 -1.15
C ALA A 309 5.77 16.20 -2.01
N THR A 310 5.04 17.22 -1.65
CA THR A 310 4.06 17.83 -2.56
C THR A 310 4.76 18.82 -3.51
N VAL A 311 4.18 19.09 -4.67
CA VAL A 311 4.82 19.87 -5.72
C VAL A 311 4.08 21.18 -5.95
N ASN A 312 4.80 22.30 -5.84
CA ASN A 312 4.27 23.60 -6.25
C ASN A 312 4.21 23.65 -7.78
N THR A 313 3.03 23.54 -8.36
CA THR A 313 2.84 23.54 -9.82
C THR A 313 2.88 24.96 -10.37
N GLU A 314 2.32 25.93 -9.65
CA GLU A 314 2.24 27.31 -10.08
C GLU A 314 2.24 28.25 -8.88
N GLY A 315 2.99 29.34 -8.97
CA GLY A 315 3.08 30.35 -7.94
C GLY A 315 4.36 30.27 -7.09
N TYR A 316 4.35 30.96 -5.95
CA TYR A 316 5.48 31.15 -5.04
C TYR A 316 5.01 31.04 -3.61
N LEU A 317 5.78 30.33 -2.78
CA LEU A 317 5.52 30.18 -1.34
C LEU A 317 6.77 30.43 -0.53
N GLU A 318 6.61 31.21 0.55
CA GLU A 318 7.49 31.21 1.71
C GLU A 318 6.73 30.60 2.89
N PHE A 319 7.32 29.62 3.54
CA PHE A 319 6.68 28.97 4.68
C PHE A 319 7.68 28.68 5.79
N ARG A 320 7.21 28.66 7.03
CA ARG A 320 8.00 28.29 8.19
C ARG A 320 7.97 26.78 8.33
N ALA A 321 9.14 26.16 8.48
CA ALA A 321 9.27 24.73 8.77
C ALA A 321 8.72 24.40 10.16
N ASP A 322 7.69 23.59 10.25
CA ASP A 322 7.04 23.16 11.50
C ASP A 322 7.48 21.75 11.90
N LYS A 323 7.65 20.82 10.92
CA LYS A 323 8.14 19.45 11.14
C LYS A 323 9.24 19.14 10.14
N VAL A 324 10.34 18.54 10.60
CA VAL A 324 11.53 18.24 9.78
C VAL A 324 12.00 16.81 9.97
N GLY A 325 12.77 16.28 9.04
CA GLY A 325 13.37 14.94 9.14
C GLY A 325 12.35 13.82 9.33
N GLU A 326 12.49 13.05 10.40
CA GLU A 326 11.62 11.89 10.69
C GLU A 326 10.20 12.26 11.13
N ASP A 327 9.96 13.53 11.50
CA ASP A 327 8.66 13.99 11.96
C ASP A 327 7.76 14.51 10.83
N THR A 328 8.29 14.60 9.60
CA THR A 328 7.50 15.02 8.42
C THR A 328 6.40 14.02 8.10
N THR A 329 5.31 14.52 7.53
CA THR A 329 4.17 13.70 7.07
C THR A 329 4.63 12.58 6.14
N LEU A 330 5.55 12.87 5.19
CA LEU A 330 6.12 11.84 4.30
C LEU A 330 6.86 10.76 5.09
N ALA A 331 7.70 11.14 6.07
CA ALA A 331 8.45 10.18 6.89
C ALA A 331 7.51 9.30 7.71
N GLN A 332 6.41 9.85 8.26
CA GLN A 332 5.38 9.08 8.96
C GLN A 332 4.66 8.11 8.03
N VAL A 333 4.33 8.52 6.79
CA VAL A 333 3.74 7.65 5.77
C VAL A 333 4.67 6.48 5.44
N ILE A 334 5.95 6.75 5.19
CA ILE A 334 6.97 5.73 4.91
C ILE A 334 7.05 4.74 6.08
N ARG A 335 7.14 5.25 7.32
CA ARG A 335 7.20 4.43 8.54
C ARG A 335 5.98 3.53 8.68
N MET A 336 4.77 4.05 8.46
CA MET A 336 3.54 3.25 8.51
C MET A 336 3.53 2.13 7.47
N VAL A 337 3.97 2.41 6.23
CA VAL A 337 4.04 1.39 5.17
C VAL A 337 5.08 0.32 5.50
N GLU A 338 6.22 0.70 6.08
CA GLU A 338 7.26 -0.23 6.55
C GLU A 338 6.77 -1.11 7.69
N ASP A 339 6.12 -0.52 8.70
CA ASP A 339 5.58 -1.24 9.86
C ASP A 339 4.44 -2.18 9.44
N ALA A 340 3.55 -1.74 8.56
CA ALA A 340 2.51 -2.59 8.00
C ALA A 340 3.09 -3.77 7.20
N GLY A 341 4.09 -3.49 6.35
CA GLY A 341 4.82 -4.54 5.62
C GLY A 341 5.65 -5.44 6.54
N GLY A 342 6.05 -4.92 7.71
CA GLY A 342 6.84 -5.61 8.74
C GLY A 342 6.02 -6.52 9.67
N SER A 343 4.75 -6.23 9.85
CA SER A 343 3.86 -6.97 10.75
C SER A 343 3.31 -8.26 10.12
N LYS A 344 2.82 -9.17 10.95
CA LYS A 344 2.24 -10.44 10.50
C LYS A 344 0.73 -10.45 10.63
N ALA A 345 0.05 -10.63 9.52
CA ALA A 345 -1.38 -10.92 9.49
C ALA A 345 -1.70 -12.30 10.09
N PRO A 346 -2.89 -12.52 10.68
CA PRO A 346 -3.34 -13.82 11.21
C PRO A 346 -3.18 -14.98 10.21
N ILE A 347 -3.51 -14.75 8.94
CA ILE A 347 -3.35 -15.76 7.87
C ILE A 347 -1.87 -16.15 7.64
N ALA A 348 -0.93 -15.20 7.85
CA ALA A 348 0.50 -15.47 7.76
C ALA A 348 0.99 -16.33 8.93
N ARG A 349 0.51 -16.07 10.15
CA ARG A 349 0.82 -16.87 11.35
C ARG A 349 0.35 -18.33 11.17
N LEU A 350 -0.83 -18.53 10.59
CA LEU A 350 -1.34 -19.87 10.27
C LEU A 350 -0.46 -20.59 9.22
N ALA A 351 -0.07 -19.89 8.16
CA ALA A 351 0.81 -20.44 7.12
C ALA A 351 2.19 -20.84 7.67
N ASP A 352 2.77 -20.01 8.55
CA ASP A 352 4.05 -20.30 9.21
C ASP A 352 3.96 -21.53 10.13
N LYS A 353 2.87 -21.67 10.89
CA LYS A 353 2.60 -22.85 11.73
C LYS A 353 2.53 -24.13 10.90
N ILE A 354 1.81 -24.08 9.77
CA ILE A 354 1.73 -25.22 8.84
C ILE A 354 3.12 -25.52 8.27
N ALA A 355 3.89 -24.52 7.85
CA ALA A 355 5.25 -24.70 7.30
C ALA A 355 6.21 -25.35 8.31
N GLY A 356 6.08 -25.03 9.60
CA GLY A 356 6.90 -25.62 10.65
C GLY A 356 6.70 -27.12 10.86
N VAL A 357 5.47 -27.63 10.62
CA VAL A 357 5.14 -29.04 10.73
C VAL A 357 5.38 -29.78 9.41
N PHE A 358 5.30 -29.07 8.30
CA PHE A 358 5.35 -29.66 6.96
C PHE A 358 6.67 -30.38 6.67
N VAL A 359 7.82 -29.79 7.01
CA VAL A 359 9.14 -30.36 6.71
C VAL A 359 9.37 -31.70 7.45
N PRO A 360 9.14 -31.81 8.77
CA PRO A 360 9.20 -33.11 9.45
C PRO A 360 8.26 -34.17 8.86
N VAL A 361 7.03 -33.80 8.51
CA VAL A 361 6.06 -34.73 7.90
C VAL A 361 6.55 -35.25 6.56
N VAL A 362 7.08 -34.37 5.71
CA VAL A 362 7.64 -34.76 4.40
C VAL A 362 8.84 -35.71 4.56
N MET A 363 9.73 -35.42 5.50
CA MET A 363 10.87 -36.33 5.79
C MET A 363 10.38 -37.73 6.21
N SER A 364 9.33 -37.79 7.01
CA SER A 364 8.70 -39.04 7.40
C SER A 364 8.07 -39.75 6.21
N ILE A 365 7.35 -39.02 5.33
CA ILE A 365 6.78 -39.60 4.09
C ILE A 365 7.89 -40.17 3.20
N ALA A 366 9.00 -39.45 3.03
CA ALA A 366 10.12 -39.92 2.23
C ALA A 366 10.75 -41.21 2.80
N ALA A 367 10.92 -41.26 4.13
CA ALA A 367 11.42 -42.45 4.80
C ALA A 367 10.47 -43.61 4.65
N VAL A 368 9.16 -43.39 4.83
CA VAL A 368 8.13 -44.46 4.61
C VAL A 368 8.12 -44.89 3.14
N THR A 369 8.19 -43.97 2.20
CA THR A 369 8.27 -44.29 0.75
C THR A 369 9.48 -45.18 0.46
N PHE A 370 10.63 -44.83 1.01
CA PHE A 370 11.85 -45.67 0.86
C PHE A 370 11.63 -47.09 1.38
N ILE A 371 11.12 -47.20 2.61
CA ILE A 371 10.90 -48.51 3.28
C ILE A 371 9.87 -49.36 2.50
N VAL A 372 8.77 -48.77 2.08
CA VAL A 372 7.70 -49.48 1.34
C VAL A 372 8.23 -50.05 0.04
N TRP A 373 8.97 -49.27 -0.75
CA TRP A 373 9.52 -49.79 -2.01
C TRP A 373 10.65 -50.81 -1.82
N MET A 374 11.43 -50.69 -0.73
CA MET A 374 12.40 -51.70 -0.36
C MET A 374 11.73 -53.03 -0.03
N ILE A 375 10.66 -53.00 0.78
CA ILE A 375 9.89 -54.22 1.14
C ILE A 375 9.18 -54.78 -0.08
N ALA A 376 8.72 -53.95 -1.00
CA ALA A 376 8.06 -54.36 -2.25
C ALA A 376 9.05 -55.01 -3.26
N GLY A 377 10.36 -55.09 -2.97
CA GLY A 377 11.36 -55.75 -3.77
C GLY A 377 11.90 -54.98 -4.97
N TYR A 378 11.64 -53.67 -5.08
CA TYR A 378 12.11 -52.86 -6.22
C TYR A 378 13.59 -52.44 -6.10
N GLY A 379 14.26 -52.84 -5.04
CA GLY A 379 15.69 -52.59 -4.83
C GLY A 379 16.02 -51.18 -4.30
N LEU A 380 17.27 -51.00 -3.91
CA LEU A 380 17.78 -49.81 -3.25
C LEU A 380 17.66 -48.57 -4.16
N GLU A 381 18.00 -48.69 -5.40
CA GLU A 381 18.04 -47.61 -6.40
C GLU A 381 16.67 -46.96 -6.58
N PHE A 382 15.66 -47.75 -6.92
CA PHE A 382 14.31 -47.30 -7.15
C PHE A 382 13.73 -46.65 -5.88
N SER A 383 13.91 -47.31 -4.73
CA SER A 383 13.43 -46.85 -3.43
C SER A 383 14.04 -45.51 -3.04
N LEU A 384 15.36 -45.35 -3.23
CA LEU A 384 16.07 -44.11 -2.95
C LEU A 384 15.63 -42.99 -3.88
N ASN A 385 15.46 -43.28 -5.18
CA ASN A 385 15.00 -42.27 -6.16
C ASN A 385 13.59 -41.75 -5.81
N ARG A 386 12.66 -42.59 -5.41
CA ARG A 386 11.32 -42.20 -4.96
C ARG A 386 11.40 -41.31 -3.72
N ALA A 387 12.19 -41.71 -2.73
CA ALA A 387 12.39 -40.92 -1.51
C ALA A 387 13.02 -39.54 -1.80
N ILE A 388 14.05 -39.49 -2.63
CA ILE A 388 14.66 -38.22 -3.07
C ILE A 388 13.64 -37.34 -3.82
N SER A 389 12.87 -37.94 -4.73
CA SER A 389 11.83 -37.21 -5.47
C SER A 389 10.79 -36.57 -4.53
N VAL A 390 10.37 -37.30 -3.47
CA VAL A 390 9.49 -36.77 -2.43
C VAL A 390 10.12 -35.59 -1.71
N LEU A 391 11.38 -35.72 -1.26
CA LEU A 391 12.09 -34.65 -0.56
C LEU A 391 12.21 -33.37 -1.41
N VAL A 392 12.53 -33.53 -2.68
CA VAL A 392 12.78 -32.41 -3.59
C VAL A 392 11.49 -31.67 -3.94
N ILE A 393 10.42 -32.38 -4.34
CA ILE A 393 9.17 -31.73 -4.77
C ILE A 393 8.46 -31.03 -3.61
N SER A 394 8.69 -31.49 -2.40
CA SER A 394 7.95 -31.04 -1.20
C SER A 394 8.49 -29.75 -0.58
N CYS A 395 9.34 -29.02 -1.27
CA CYS A 395 9.83 -27.76 -0.72
C CYS A 395 8.71 -26.72 -0.59
N PRO A 396 8.39 -26.19 0.61
CA PRO A 396 7.34 -25.18 0.80
C PRO A 396 7.84 -23.77 0.52
N CYS A 397 8.68 -23.58 -0.51
CA CYS A 397 9.33 -22.29 -0.81
C CYS A 397 8.32 -21.19 -1.11
N ALA A 398 7.30 -21.49 -1.90
CA ALA A 398 6.26 -20.55 -2.28
C ALA A 398 5.35 -20.15 -1.10
N LEU A 399 5.14 -21.07 -0.13
CA LEU A 399 4.28 -20.83 1.02
C LEU A 399 4.77 -19.66 1.90
N GLY A 400 6.08 -19.59 2.15
CA GLY A 400 6.68 -18.52 2.95
C GLY A 400 6.62 -17.14 2.31
N LEU A 401 6.30 -17.06 1.00
CA LEU A 401 6.19 -15.81 0.24
C LEU A 401 4.75 -15.41 -0.05
N ALA A 402 3.83 -16.36 -0.02
CA ALA A 402 2.46 -16.18 -0.47
C ALA A 402 1.74 -15.01 0.21
N THR A 403 1.94 -14.84 1.51
CA THR A 403 1.29 -13.79 2.31
C THR A 403 2.11 -12.50 2.39
N PRO A 404 3.41 -12.52 2.79
CA PRO A 404 4.14 -11.27 3.04
C PRO A 404 4.31 -10.42 1.77
N VAL A 405 4.54 -11.05 0.60
CA VAL A 405 4.69 -10.30 -0.67
C VAL A 405 3.38 -9.62 -1.06
N ALA A 406 2.24 -10.31 -0.91
CA ALA A 406 0.94 -9.73 -1.23
C ALA A 406 0.56 -8.58 -0.28
N ILE A 407 0.86 -8.70 1.02
CA ILE A 407 0.65 -7.64 2.00
C ILE A 407 1.51 -6.42 1.64
N MET A 408 2.81 -6.59 1.42
CA MET A 408 3.72 -5.49 1.09
C MET A 408 3.31 -4.77 -0.21
N VAL A 409 2.89 -5.51 -1.25
CA VAL A 409 2.40 -4.91 -2.49
C VAL A 409 1.04 -4.23 -2.27
N GLY A 410 0.16 -4.83 -1.46
CA GLY A 410 -1.15 -4.29 -1.12
C GLY A 410 -1.07 -3.00 -0.32
N THR A 411 -0.26 -2.98 0.76
CA THR A 411 -0.04 -1.76 1.58
C THR A 411 0.65 -0.66 0.79
N GLY A 412 1.66 -1.00 -0.03
CA GLY A 412 2.32 -0.05 -0.92
C GLY A 412 1.38 0.50 -2.01
N ARG A 413 0.40 -0.30 -2.50
CA ARG A 413 -0.64 0.21 -3.39
C ARG A 413 -1.63 1.10 -2.65
N GLY A 414 -2.00 0.74 -1.41
CA GLY A 414 -2.83 1.56 -0.54
C GLY A 414 -2.22 2.94 -0.31
N ALA A 415 -0.95 3.01 0.05
CA ALA A 415 -0.24 4.27 0.27
C ALA A 415 -0.30 5.20 -0.96
N ARG A 416 -0.12 4.66 -2.16
CA ARG A 416 -0.28 5.43 -3.41
C ARG A 416 -1.71 5.89 -3.71
N MET A 417 -2.68 5.35 -3.01
CA MET A 417 -4.10 5.73 -3.09
C MET A 417 -4.51 6.62 -1.91
N GLY A 418 -3.54 7.08 -1.10
CA GLY A 418 -3.82 7.82 0.12
C GLY A 418 -4.44 6.98 1.23
N VAL A 419 -4.32 5.65 1.20
CA VAL A 419 -4.82 4.70 2.21
C VAL A 419 -3.64 4.07 2.94
N LEU A 420 -3.44 4.40 4.20
CA LEU A 420 -2.36 3.91 5.03
C LEU A 420 -2.88 2.87 6.02
N PHE A 421 -2.29 1.69 6.03
CA PHE A 421 -2.58 0.63 6.99
C PHE A 421 -1.52 0.65 8.09
N LYS A 422 -1.91 0.66 9.35
CA LYS A 422 -1.00 0.64 10.50
C LYS A 422 -0.26 -0.69 10.64
N ASN A 423 -0.93 -1.78 10.28
CA ASN A 423 -0.36 -3.13 10.30
C ASN A 423 -1.07 -4.07 9.31
N ALA A 424 -0.52 -5.26 9.12
CA ALA A 424 -1.08 -6.28 8.24
C ALA A 424 -2.40 -6.87 8.74
N GLU A 425 -2.65 -6.81 10.04
CA GLU A 425 -3.88 -7.28 10.66
C GLU A 425 -5.05 -6.36 10.31
N ALA A 426 -4.84 -5.03 10.32
CA ALA A 426 -5.80 -4.05 9.83
C ALA A 426 -6.21 -4.30 8.38
N LEU A 427 -5.21 -4.57 7.50
CA LEU A 427 -5.47 -4.93 6.11
C LEU A 427 -6.28 -6.23 6.01
N GLU A 428 -5.98 -7.24 6.86
CA GLU A 428 -6.72 -8.51 6.86
C GLU A 428 -8.13 -8.32 7.43
N ASN A 429 -8.30 -7.62 8.56
CA ASN A 429 -9.60 -7.48 9.20
C ASN A 429 -10.59 -6.68 8.36
N LEU A 430 -10.11 -5.65 7.64
CA LEU A 430 -10.94 -4.79 6.80
C LEU A 430 -11.73 -5.56 5.72
N HIS A 431 -11.24 -6.72 5.24
CA HIS A 431 -12.00 -7.50 4.26
C HIS A 431 -13.22 -8.21 4.85
N ARG A 432 -13.27 -8.35 6.18
CA ARG A 432 -14.32 -9.10 6.92
C ARG A 432 -15.45 -8.21 7.38
N VAL A 433 -15.27 -6.89 7.31
CA VAL A 433 -16.31 -5.95 7.77
C VAL A 433 -17.57 -6.10 6.93
N ASP A 434 -18.69 -6.08 7.60
CA ASP A 434 -20.04 -6.13 7.03
C ASP A 434 -20.83 -4.84 7.34
N THR A 435 -20.45 -4.11 8.38
CA THR A 435 -21.12 -2.89 8.83
C THR A 435 -20.11 -1.74 8.90
N VAL A 436 -20.46 -0.61 8.30
CA VAL A 436 -19.68 0.63 8.31
C VAL A 436 -20.44 1.68 9.13
N VAL A 437 -19.85 2.08 10.24
CA VAL A 437 -20.35 3.16 11.08
C VAL A 437 -19.63 4.44 10.71
N LEU A 438 -20.37 5.42 10.22
CA LEU A 438 -19.84 6.71 9.82
C LEU A 438 -20.22 7.77 10.87
N ASP A 439 -19.21 8.45 11.42
CA ASP A 439 -19.49 9.68 12.15
C ASP A 439 -20.11 10.73 11.21
N LYS A 440 -20.91 11.64 11.76
CA LYS A 440 -21.49 12.72 10.97
C LYS A 440 -20.46 13.81 10.66
N THR A 441 -19.92 14.43 11.72
CA THR A 441 -19.19 15.70 11.65
C THR A 441 -17.76 15.49 11.15
N GLY A 442 -17.34 16.21 10.10
CA GLY A 442 -16.00 16.05 9.51
C GLY A 442 -15.83 14.78 8.67
N THR A 443 -16.71 13.79 8.78
CA THR A 443 -16.69 12.51 8.05
C THR A 443 -17.70 12.51 6.91
N LEU A 444 -19.01 12.48 7.19
CA LEU A 444 -20.07 12.65 6.18
C LEU A 444 -20.22 14.09 5.72
N THR A 445 -19.97 15.02 6.63
CA THR A 445 -20.07 16.46 6.40
C THR A 445 -18.69 17.11 6.35
N ILE A 446 -18.65 18.35 5.88
CA ILE A 446 -17.40 19.12 5.78
C ILE A 446 -16.82 19.44 7.17
N GLY A 447 -17.63 19.40 8.23
CA GLY A 447 -17.25 19.76 9.59
C GLY A 447 -17.09 21.26 9.83
N LYS A 448 -17.50 22.06 8.85
CA LYS A 448 -17.54 23.53 8.92
C LYS A 448 -18.97 23.97 8.62
N PRO A 449 -19.74 24.42 9.62
CA PRO A 449 -21.09 24.95 9.38
C PRO A 449 -21.04 26.13 8.40
N GLU A 450 -22.05 26.19 7.53
CA GLU A 450 -22.27 27.30 6.61
C GLU A 450 -23.64 27.91 6.85
N VAL A 451 -23.79 29.21 6.65
CA VAL A 451 -25.10 29.89 6.68
C VAL A 451 -25.88 29.46 5.44
N THR A 452 -26.98 28.76 5.65
CA THR A 452 -27.83 28.24 4.59
C THR A 452 -29.03 29.12 4.31
N ASP A 453 -29.57 29.77 5.33
CA ASP A 453 -30.78 30.62 5.20
C ASP A 453 -30.66 31.86 6.09
N VAL A 454 -31.15 32.97 5.58
CA VAL A 454 -31.30 34.24 6.30
C VAL A 454 -32.77 34.61 6.21
N LEU A 455 -33.47 34.52 7.33
CA LEU A 455 -34.90 34.75 7.42
C LEU A 455 -35.16 36.07 8.17
N PRO A 456 -35.35 37.17 7.48
CA PRO A 456 -35.53 38.48 8.09
C PRO A 456 -36.87 38.53 8.89
N GLY A 457 -36.82 39.29 10.03
CA GLY A 457 -38.00 39.60 10.85
C GLY A 457 -38.36 41.10 10.74
N ALA A 458 -38.04 41.87 11.78
CA ALA A 458 -38.26 43.29 11.82
C ALA A 458 -37.21 44.11 11.04
N VAL A 459 -36.13 43.50 10.60
CA VAL A 459 -35.04 44.14 9.83
C VAL A 459 -34.79 43.47 8.50
N SER A 460 -34.08 44.11 7.58
CA SER A 460 -33.68 43.47 6.31
C SER A 460 -32.68 42.36 6.54
N GLY A 461 -32.55 41.43 5.54
CA GLY A 461 -31.61 40.34 5.60
C GLY A 461 -30.13 40.82 5.76
N GLU A 462 -29.77 41.89 5.08
CA GLU A 462 -28.43 42.54 5.23
C GLU A 462 -28.21 43.11 6.62
N ALA A 463 -29.20 43.81 7.17
CA ALA A 463 -29.14 44.36 8.53
C ALA A 463 -29.07 43.24 9.57
N LEU A 464 -29.83 42.15 9.38
CA LEU A 464 -29.78 40.97 10.24
C LEU A 464 -28.37 40.35 10.24
N MET A 465 -27.79 40.15 9.05
CA MET A 465 -26.45 39.58 8.92
C MET A 465 -25.37 40.48 9.54
N ARG A 466 -25.48 41.80 9.40
CA ARG A 466 -24.56 42.76 10.05
C ARG A 466 -24.66 42.71 11.58
N ILE A 467 -25.85 42.62 12.14
CA ILE A 467 -26.05 42.50 13.60
C ILE A 467 -25.54 41.13 14.07
N ALA A 468 -25.85 40.05 13.35
CA ALA A 468 -25.36 38.72 13.65
C ALA A 468 -23.83 38.65 13.64
N ALA A 469 -23.17 39.20 12.61
CA ALA A 469 -21.72 39.29 12.52
C ALA A 469 -21.11 40.11 13.64
N ALA A 470 -21.72 41.25 14.00
CA ALA A 470 -21.27 42.08 15.10
C ALA A 470 -21.26 41.34 16.42
N LEU A 471 -22.34 40.63 16.78
CA LEU A 471 -22.48 39.85 17.98
C LEU A 471 -21.53 38.64 17.99
N GLU A 472 -21.47 37.89 16.88
CA GLU A 472 -20.67 36.65 16.78
C GLU A 472 -19.18 36.91 16.54
N SER A 473 -18.74 38.17 16.25
CA SER A 473 -17.33 38.50 16.00
C SER A 473 -16.40 38.18 17.17
N LYS A 474 -16.93 38.15 18.39
CA LYS A 474 -16.23 37.83 19.63
C LYS A 474 -16.53 36.42 20.17
N SER A 475 -17.35 35.66 19.46
CA SER A 475 -17.74 34.31 19.82
C SER A 475 -16.81 33.24 19.20
N GLU A 476 -16.41 32.24 19.97
CA GLU A 476 -15.63 31.12 19.46
C GLU A 476 -16.52 29.98 18.92
N HIS A 477 -17.81 30.15 18.93
CA HIS A 477 -18.74 29.11 18.51
C HIS A 477 -18.59 28.78 17.00
N PRO A 478 -18.69 27.52 16.56
CA PRO A 478 -18.57 27.17 15.12
C PRO A 478 -19.53 27.94 14.19
N PHE A 479 -20.73 28.26 14.67
CA PHE A 479 -21.70 29.05 13.89
C PHE A 479 -21.32 30.53 13.77
N ALA A 480 -20.53 31.06 14.70
CA ALA A 480 -19.97 32.39 14.59
C ALA A 480 -19.07 32.49 13.35
N LYS A 481 -18.20 31.51 13.20
CA LYS A 481 -17.33 31.43 12.01
C LYS A 481 -18.13 31.32 10.71
N ALA A 482 -19.25 30.57 10.72
CA ALA A 482 -20.13 30.47 9.56
C ALA A 482 -20.73 31.83 9.16
N ILE A 483 -21.20 32.61 10.14
CA ILE A 483 -21.77 33.95 9.93
C ILE A 483 -20.71 34.90 9.41
N LEU A 484 -19.50 34.92 10.03
CA LEU A 484 -18.39 35.77 9.61
C LEU A 484 -17.88 35.43 8.20
N ASN A 485 -17.79 34.16 7.88
CA ASN A 485 -17.40 33.69 6.53
C ASN A 485 -18.42 34.12 5.47
N LYS A 486 -19.71 34.11 5.80
CA LYS A 486 -20.76 34.57 4.89
C LYS A 486 -20.71 36.07 4.61
N MET A 487 -20.29 36.86 5.61
CA MET A 487 -20.05 38.32 5.46
C MET A 487 -18.81 38.63 4.62
N GLY A 488 -17.80 37.73 4.62
CA GLY A 488 -16.56 37.92 3.86
C GLY A 488 -15.81 39.21 4.21
N SER A 489 -15.63 40.10 3.23
CA SER A 489 -14.95 41.39 3.41
C SER A 489 -15.88 42.55 3.75
N GLU A 490 -17.18 42.32 3.94
CA GLU A 490 -18.14 43.34 4.30
C GLU A 490 -17.89 43.88 5.72
N THR A 491 -18.01 45.19 5.90
CA THR A 491 -17.85 45.84 7.19
C THR A 491 -19.08 45.72 8.04
N TYR A 492 -18.89 45.32 9.32
CA TYR A 492 -19.91 45.26 10.34
C TYR A 492 -19.50 46.02 11.59
N PRO A 493 -20.45 46.55 12.40
CA PRO A 493 -20.14 47.25 13.62
C PRO A 493 -19.50 46.34 14.64
N VAL A 494 -18.71 46.90 15.56
CA VAL A 494 -18.13 46.11 16.66
C VAL A 494 -19.14 46.12 17.82
N ALA A 495 -19.53 44.93 18.29
CA ALA A 495 -20.40 44.83 19.47
C ALA A 495 -19.66 45.35 20.74
N GLU A 496 -20.30 46.34 21.42
CA GLU A 496 -19.85 46.80 22.72
C GLU A 496 -20.53 46.01 23.83
N ASP A 497 -19.99 45.98 25.05
CA ASP A 497 -20.54 45.27 26.23
C ASP A 497 -21.00 43.84 25.89
N PHE A 498 -20.10 43.08 25.24
CA PHE A 498 -20.34 41.70 24.80
C PHE A 498 -20.33 40.74 25.97
N GLU A 499 -21.38 39.95 26.07
CA GLU A 499 -21.53 38.89 27.08
C GLU A 499 -21.93 37.55 26.45
N THR A 500 -21.26 36.48 26.87
CA THR A 500 -21.66 35.11 26.52
C THR A 500 -22.67 34.58 27.54
N LEU A 501 -23.79 34.11 27.08
CA LEU A 501 -24.85 33.48 27.88
C LEU A 501 -24.73 31.95 27.78
N PRO A 502 -24.09 31.25 28.75
CA PRO A 502 -23.77 29.86 28.62
C PRO A 502 -24.96 28.97 28.25
N GLY A 503 -24.83 28.18 27.15
CA GLY A 503 -25.89 27.28 26.67
C GLY A 503 -27.12 27.97 26.05
N ARG A 504 -27.13 29.31 25.91
CA ARG A 504 -28.27 30.10 25.41
C ARG A 504 -27.92 30.95 24.19
N GLY A 505 -26.78 31.66 24.25
CA GLY A 505 -26.36 32.53 23.15
C GLY A 505 -25.42 33.63 23.60
N VAL A 506 -25.48 34.77 22.93
CA VAL A 506 -24.64 35.95 23.15
C VAL A 506 -25.50 37.21 23.24
N SER A 507 -24.98 38.26 23.92
CA SER A 507 -25.56 39.57 23.94
C SER A 507 -24.50 40.66 23.73
N GLY A 508 -24.90 41.83 23.25
CA GLY A 508 -24.00 42.98 23.08
C GLY A 508 -24.75 44.20 22.53
N ILE A 509 -24.11 45.36 22.64
CA ILE A 509 -24.68 46.60 22.09
C ILE A 509 -24.14 46.77 20.67
N VAL A 510 -25.06 46.84 19.70
CA VAL A 510 -24.79 47.04 18.26
C VAL A 510 -25.49 48.34 17.83
N ASP A 511 -24.75 49.28 17.31
CA ASP A 511 -25.24 50.64 16.91
C ASP A 511 -26.11 51.31 17.99
N GLY A 512 -25.71 51.16 19.29
CA GLY A 512 -26.36 51.79 20.44
C GLY A 512 -27.61 51.04 20.97
N VAL A 513 -27.96 49.86 20.40
CA VAL A 513 -29.09 49.03 20.80
C VAL A 513 -28.57 47.69 21.34
N ARG A 514 -29.03 47.27 22.51
CA ARG A 514 -28.70 45.94 23.04
C ARG A 514 -29.40 44.87 22.21
N CYS A 515 -28.61 43.99 21.60
CA CYS A 515 -29.06 42.89 20.79
C CYS A 515 -28.66 41.56 21.43
N TYR A 516 -29.47 40.55 21.19
CA TYR A 516 -29.30 39.19 21.63
C TYR A 516 -29.30 38.23 20.44
N GLY A 517 -28.38 37.25 20.45
CA GLY A 517 -28.33 36.20 19.47
C GLY A 517 -28.26 34.85 20.16
N GLY A 518 -29.12 33.86 19.79
CA GLY A 518 -29.11 32.55 20.45
C GLY A 518 -30.23 31.60 20.07
N ASN A 519 -30.42 30.59 20.90
CA ASN A 519 -31.41 29.54 20.69
C ASN A 519 -32.84 29.98 21.09
N GLY A 520 -33.83 29.14 20.84
CA GLY A 520 -35.23 29.43 21.17
C GLY A 520 -35.48 29.65 22.66
N ARG A 521 -34.71 29.03 23.56
CA ARG A 521 -34.82 29.23 25.02
C ARG A 521 -34.44 30.65 25.42
N LEU A 522 -33.42 31.23 24.82
CA LEU A 522 -33.06 32.61 25.07
C LEU A 522 -34.22 33.54 24.63
N MET A 523 -34.83 33.29 23.51
CA MET A 523 -35.95 34.10 23.04
C MET A 523 -37.20 34.00 23.94
N GLU A 524 -37.50 32.83 24.44
CA GLU A 524 -38.54 32.59 25.45
C GLU A 524 -38.30 33.37 26.73
N GLU A 525 -37.05 33.35 27.26
CA GLU A 525 -36.67 34.14 28.45
C GLU A 525 -36.80 35.64 28.26
N LEU A 526 -36.54 36.12 27.05
CA LEU A 526 -36.69 37.51 26.63
C LEU A 526 -38.14 37.88 26.30
N GLY A 527 -39.07 36.92 26.32
CA GLY A 527 -40.46 37.13 25.97
C GLY A 527 -40.70 37.40 24.46
N VAL A 528 -39.73 37.07 23.63
CA VAL A 528 -39.79 37.29 22.19
C VAL A 528 -40.48 36.11 21.49
N LYS A 529 -41.55 36.38 20.74
CA LYS A 529 -42.23 35.34 19.98
C LYS A 529 -41.50 35.04 18.67
N VAL A 530 -40.87 33.88 18.61
CA VAL A 530 -40.21 33.37 17.39
C VAL A 530 -41.24 32.60 16.54
N PRO A 531 -41.34 32.85 15.22
CA PRO A 531 -42.15 32.01 14.35
C PRO A 531 -41.70 30.54 14.40
N ALA A 532 -42.66 29.62 14.44
CA ALA A 532 -42.33 28.19 14.38
C ALA A 532 -41.74 27.84 12.98
N MET A 533 -40.55 27.27 12.94
CA MET A 533 -39.85 26.94 11.70
C MET A 533 -39.48 25.43 11.68
N PRO A 534 -40.48 24.52 11.71
CA PRO A 534 -40.21 23.09 11.76
C PRO A 534 -39.50 22.60 10.48
N GLU A 535 -39.59 23.31 9.39
CA GLU A 535 -38.94 23.00 8.13
C GLU A 535 -37.41 23.05 8.24
N LEU A 536 -36.85 24.00 9.02
CA LEU A 536 -35.41 24.10 9.24
C LEU A 536 -34.88 22.86 9.96
N ALA A 537 -35.52 22.47 11.06
CA ALA A 537 -35.16 21.27 11.81
C ALA A 537 -35.30 20.00 10.94
N ASN A 538 -36.39 19.89 10.16
CA ASN A 538 -36.60 18.78 9.23
C ASN A 538 -35.56 18.72 8.09
N GLN A 539 -34.87 19.83 7.81
CA GLN A 539 -33.78 19.92 6.85
C GLN A 539 -32.40 19.74 7.47
N GLY A 540 -32.32 19.56 8.78
CA GLY A 540 -31.04 19.43 9.51
C GLY A 540 -30.32 20.74 9.73
N LYS A 541 -31.03 21.87 9.74
CA LYS A 541 -30.50 23.21 9.91
C LYS A 541 -30.74 23.66 11.36
N THR A 542 -29.74 24.32 11.93
CA THR A 542 -29.82 24.90 13.28
C THR A 542 -30.16 26.38 13.19
N PRO A 543 -31.33 26.81 13.72
CA PRO A 543 -31.68 28.20 13.71
C PRO A 543 -31.00 28.94 14.87
N LEU A 544 -30.45 30.11 14.58
CA LEU A 544 -30.00 31.12 15.53
C LEU A 544 -30.95 32.34 15.39
N HIS A 545 -31.63 32.67 16.48
CA HIS A 545 -32.59 33.75 16.51
C HIS A 545 -31.94 35.03 17.07
N PHE A 546 -32.36 36.14 16.54
CA PHE A 546 -31.88 37.47 16.93
C PHE A 546 -33.01 38.35 17.36
N ALA A 547 -32.80 39.08 18.48
CA ALA A 547 -33.79 40.01 19.02
C ALA A 547 -33.06 41.24 19.61
N ASN A 548 -33.82 42.33 19.87
CA ASN A 548 -33.33 43.51 20.56
C ASN A 548 -33.92 43.64 21.98
N GLU A 549 -33.44 44.56 22.78
CA GLU A 549 -33.94 44.82 24.13
C GLU A 549 -35.39 45.32 24.21
N LYS A 550 -35.95 45.78 23.11
CA LYS A 550 -37.35 46.21 23.02
C LYS A 550 -38.33 45.03 22.81
N GLY A 551 -37.78 43.79 22.68
CA GLY A 551 -38.59 42.59 22.43
C GLY A 551 -38.93 42.39 20.96
N ASP A 552 -38.32 43.14 20.04
CA ASP A 552 -38.53 42.94 18.60
C ASP A 552 -37.73 41.73 18.13
N TYR A 553 -38.36 40.82 17.41
CA TYR A 553 -37.73 39.73 16.70
C TYR A 553 -37.10 40.25 15.42
N LEU A 554 -35.76 40.28 15.39
CA LEU A 554 -34.98 40.80 14.27
C LEU A 554 -34.91 39.79 13.10
N GLY A 555 -34.88 38.52 13.38
CA GLY A 555 -34.90 37.46 12.38
C GLY A 555 -34.15 36.20 12.86
N THR A 556 -34.00 35.24 11.94
CA THR A 556 -33.27 33.99 12.16
C THR A 556 -32.21 33.78 11.08
N VAL A 557 -31.02 33.40 11.48
CA VAL A 557 -29.97 32.89 10.60
C VAL A 557 -29.87 31.40 10.86
N ALA A 558 -30.07 30.58 9.82
CA ALA A 558 -29.89 29.14 9.94
C ALA A 558 -28.56 28.72 9.36
N ALA A 559 -27.87 27.88 10.12
CA ALA A 559 -26.63 27.28 9.65
C ALA A 559 -26.73 25.75 9.72
N ALA A 560 -26.03 25.09 8.81
CA ALA A 560 -25.91 23.64 8.78
C ALA A 560 -24.52 23.22 8.38
N ASP A 561 -24.14 22.04 8.87
CA ASP A 561 -22.95 21.34 8.39
C ASP A 561 -23.32 20.58 7.11
N VAL A 562 -22.71 20.95 6.00
CA VAL A 562 -23.07 20.49 4.66
C VAL A 562 -22.42 19.13 4.38
N LEU A 563 -23.15 18.22 3.73
CA LEU A 563 -22.60 16.96 3.26
C LEU A 563 -21.48 17.22 2.27
N LYS A 564 -20.41 16.42 2.35
CA LYS A 564 -19.35 16.40 1.33
C LYS A 564 -19.94 15.98 0.00
N ALA A 565 -19.42 16.52 -1.09
CA ALA A 565 -19.92 16.28 -2.45
C ALA A 565 -19.93 14.80 -2.84
N ASP A 566 -19.01 14.01 -2.31
CA ASP A 566 -18.86 12.59 -2.59
C ASP A 566 -19.61 11.67 -1.62
N SER A 567 -20.16 12.17 -0.50
CA SER A 567 -20.76 11.35 0.56
C SER A 567 -21.87 10.43 0.06
N GLN A 568 -22.80 10.95 -0.74
CA GLN A 568 -23.91 10.14 -1.25
C GLN A 568 -23.41 9.03 -2.19
N ALA A 569 -22.48 9.35 -3.08
CA ALA A 569 -21.91 8.38 -4.02
C ALA A 569 -21.10 7.30 -3.27
N ALA A 570 -20.36 7.70 -2.23
CA ALA A 570 -19.58 6.78 -1.41
C ALA A 570 -20.47 5.82 -0.61
N VAL A 571 -21.55 6.31 0.00
CA VAL A 571 -22.54 5.48 0.70
C VAL A 571 -23.17 4.48 -0.27
N GLN A 572 -23.60 4.91 -1.45
CA GLN A 572 -24.15 4.01 -2.47
C GLN A 572 -23.12 2.95 -2.91
N ALA A 573 -21.85 3.33 -3.04
CA ALA A 573 -20.79 2.40 -3.39
C ALA A 573 -20.59 1.33 -2.30
N MET A 574 -20.58 1.72 -1.02
CA MET A 574 -20.46 0.80 0.12
C MET A 574 -21.68 -0.15 0.18
N THR A 575 -22.88 0.36 0.01
CA THR A 575 -24.11 -0.45 -0.02
C THR A 575 -24.09 -1.45 -1.18
N LYS A 576 -23.64 -1.05 -2.39
CA LYS A 576 -23.46 -1.95 -3.54
C LYS A 576 -22.43 -3.05 -3.29
N MET A 577 -21.46 -2.83 -2.40
CA MET A 577 -20.49 -3.84 -1.96
C MET A 577 -21.05 -4.82 -0.93
N GLY A 578 -22.33 -4.66 -0.53
CA GLY A 578 -23.00 -5.47 0.47
C GLY A 578 -22.66 -5.08 1.92
N LEU A 579 -22.23 -3.83 2.13
CA LEU A 579 -21.96 -3.29 3.47
C LEU A 579 -23.21 -2.59 3.98
N ASP A 580 -23.56 -2.83 5.24
CA ASP A 580 -24.56 -2.03 5.95
C ASP A 580 -23.94 -0.72 6.42
N VAL A 581 -24.59 0.41 6.10
CA VAL A 581 -24.06 1.73 6.44
C VAL A 581 -24.94 2.37 7.50
N VAL A 582 -24.31 2.67 8.65
CA VAL A 582 -24.94 3.27 9.83
C VAL A 582 -24.35 4.65 10.07
N MET A 583 -25.15 5.65 10.27
CA MET A 583 -24.71 6.98 10.70
C MET A 583 -24.77 7.08 12.22
N LEU A 584 -23.67 7.53 12.85
CA LEU A 584 -23.55 7.76 14.29
C LEU A 584 -23.38 9.25 14.56
N THR A 585 -24.22 9.84 15.43
CA THR A 585 -24.16 11.28 15.69
C THR A 585 -24.69 11.63 17.09
N GLY A 586 -24.18 12.74 17.64
CA GLY A 586 -24.75 13.37 18.85
C GLY A 586 -25.93 14.28 18.58
N ASP A 587 -26.34 14.47 17.31
CA ASP A 587 -27.53 15.28 16.97
C ASP A 587 -28.79 14.58 17.42
N ASN A 588 -29.86 15.37 17.55
CA ASN A 588 -31.20 14.82 17.80
C ASN A 588 -31.71 13.98 16.60
N GLU A 589 -32.63 13.10 16.88
CA GLU A 589 -33.16 12.13 15.91
C GLU A 589 -33.70 12.76 14.62
N ALA A 590 -34.38 13.91 14.70
CA ALA A 590 -34.99 14.58 13.54
C ALA A 590 -33.90 15.09 12.56
N THR A 591 -32.90 15.79 13.09
CA THR A 591 -31.75 16.28 12.32
C THR A 591 -30.95 15.13 11.72
N ALA A 592 -30.67 14.12 12.53
CA ALA A 592 -29.93 12.95 12.13
C ALA A 592 -30.61 12.20 10.96
N LYS A 593 -31.91 11.95 11.05
CA LYS A 593 -32.69 11.32 9.97
C LYS A 593 -32.76 12.17 8.70
N ALA A 594 -32.76 13.49 8.83
CA ALA A 594 -32.76 14.39 7.67
C ALA A 594 -31.44 14.30 6.87
N ILE A 595 -30.31 14.31 7.58
CA ILE A 595 -28.98 14.18 6.97
C ILE A 595 -28.79 12.79 6.38
N ALA A 596 -29.16 11.73 7.10
CA ALA A 596 -29.06 10.35 6.65
C ALA A 596 -29.84 10.11 5.35
N ARG A 597 -31.05 10.64 5.24
CA ARG A 597 -31.84 10.59 4.00
C ARG A 597 -31.14 11.23 2.82
N LYS A 598 -30.53 12.41 3.02
CA LYS A 598 -29.75 13.10 1.97
C LYS A 598 -28.53 12.30 1.56
N ALA A 599 -27.86 11.63 2.52
CA ALA A 599 -26.72 10.77 2.26
C ALA A 599 -27.07 9.39 1.70
N GLY A 600 -28.36 8.98 1.76
CA GLY A 600 -28.81 7.66 1.34
C GLY A 600 -28.58 6.56 2.38
N ILE A 601 -28.49 6.90 3.67
CA ILE A 601 -28.27 5.98 4.80
C ILE A 601 -29.61 5.63 5.43
N ALA A 602 -29.87 4.32 5.63
CA ALA A 602 -31.10 3.81 6.21
C ALA A 602 -31.06 3.75 7.76
N HIS A 603 -29.92 3.41 8.34
CA HIS A 603 -29.75 3.17 9.76
C HIS A 603 -29.03 4.35 10.44
N VAL A 604 -29.61 4.85 11.54
CA VAL A 604 -29.13 6.02 12.28
C VAL A 604 -29.13 5.74 13.77
N ILE A 605 -28.03 6.08 14.43
CA ILE A 605 -27.90 6.10 15.89
C ILE A 605 -27.68 7.56 16.29
N SER A 606 -28.70 8.21 16.86
CA SER A 606 -28.73 9.61 17.26
C SER A 606 -28.60 9.79 18.76
N ASP A 607 -28.46 11.04 19.21
CA ASP A 607 -28.41 11.44 20.62
C ASP A 607 -27.26 10.75 21.41
N VAL A 608 -26.13 10.42 20.77
CA VAL A 608 -25.00 9.70 21.38
C VAL A 608 -23.96 10.69 21.87
N LEU A 609 -23.67 10.67 23.15
CA LEU A 609 -22.59 11.47 23.72
C LEU A 609 -21.22 10.97 23.18
N PRO A 610 -20.21 11.85 23.10
CA PRO A 610 -18.87 11.43 22.64
C PRO A 610 -18.29 10.25 23.41
N THR A 611 -18.53 10.17 24.73
CA THR A 611 -18.11 9.07 25.60
C THR A 611 -18.81 7.75 25.31
N ASP A 612 -20.01 7.80 24.75
CA ASP A 612 -20.89 6.64 24.55
C ASP A 612 -20.80 6.06 23.14
N LYS A 613 -20.08 6.74 22.22
CA LYS A 613 -19.87 6.26 20.85
C LYS A 613 -19.23 4.87 20.81
N ALA A 614 -18.24 4.61 21.66
CA ALA A 614 -17.63 3.28 21.79
C ALA A 614 -18.64 2.21 22.21
N GLY A 615 -19.58 2.56 23.12
CA GLY A 615 -20.66 1.67 23.54
C GLY A 615 -21.65 1.36 22.42
N ALA A 616 -21.93 2.31 21.53
CA ALA A 616 -22.76 2.09 20.35
C ALA A 616 -22.10 1.10 19.36
N VAL A 617 -20.81 1.24 19.11
CA VAL A 617 -20.02 0.28 18.32
C VAL A 617 -20.04 -1.11 18.95
N GLY A 618 -19.80 -1.20 20.28
CA GLY A 618 -19.82 -2.46 21.02
C GLY A 618 -21.17 -3.19 20.99
N LYS A 619 -22.30 -2.47 20.92
CA LYS A 619 -23.62 -3.09 20.74
C LYS A 619 -23.77 -3.79 19.40
N LEU A 620 -23.36 -3.13 18.31
CA LEU A 620 -23.38 -3.74 16.96
C LEU A 620 -22.48 -4.98 16.91
N GLN A 621 -21.30 -4.93 17.55
CA GLN A 621 -20.42 -6.10 17.65
C GLN A 621 -21.04 -7.24 18.48
N ALA A 622 -21.76 -6.93 19.56
CA ALA A 622 -22.48 -7.91 20.35
C ALA A 622 -23.63 -8.59 19.59
N GLU A 623 -24.22 -7.90 18.61
CA GLU A 623 -25.20 -8.43 17.67
C GLU A 623 -24.58 -9.33 16.59
N GLY A 624 -23.26 -9.42 16.55
CA GLY A 624 -22.51 -10.28 15.64
C GLY A 624 -21.95 -9.57 14.40
N HIS A 625 -22.11 -8.26 14.29
CA HIS A 625 -21.57 -7.46 13.19
C HIS A 625 -20.06 -7.27 13.29
N ARG A 626 -19.40 -7.19 12.14
CA ARG A 626 -17.99 -6.80 12.01
C ARG A 626 -17.92 -5.34 11.61
N VAL A 627 -17.60 -4.50 12.59
CA VAL A 627 -17.73 -3.06 12.49
C VAL A 627 -16.46 -2.38 12.00
N LEU A 628 -16.61 -1.58 10.94
CA LEU A 628 -15.66 -0.54 10.53
C LEU A 628 -16.19 0.80 11.06
N MET A 629 -15.49 1.41 12.02
CA MET A 629 -15.78 2.78 12.47
C MET A 629 -14.96 3.76 11.64
N VAL A 630 -15.61 4.78 11.07
CA VAL A 630 -14.97 5.86 10.30
C VAL A 630 -15.26 7.19 10.98
N GLY A 631 -14.22 7.93 11.34
CA GLY A 631 -14.32 9.22 12.01
C GLY A 631 -13.13 10.14 11.73
N ASP A 632 -13.14 11.37 12.25
CA ASP A 632 -12.05 12.35 12.11
C ASP A 632 -10.94 12.17 13.16
N GLY A 633 -11.15 11.33 14.16
CA GLY A 633 -10.18 10.93 15.17
C GLY A 633 -10.10 11.83 16.41
N ILE A 634 -10.67 13.03 16.40
CA ILE A 634 -10.55 13.95 17.54
C ILE A 634 -11.52 13.53 18.66
N ASN A 635 -12.80 13.36 18.30
CA ASN A 635 -13.85 13.00 19.25
C ASN A 635 -14.20 11.50 19.23
N ASP A 636 -13.73 10.79 18.20
CA ASP A 636 -14.09 9.42 17.89
C ASP A 636 -13.02 8.40 18.30
N ALA A 637 -11.87 8.84 18.84
CA ALA A 637 -10.75 7.98 19.18
C ALA A 637 -11.15 6.73 19.98
N PRO A 638 -11.99 6.81 21.04
CA PRO A 638 -12.45 5.62 21.77
C PRO A 638 -13.27 4.67 20.91
N ALA A 639 -14.11 5.18 19.99
CA ALA A 639 -14.93 4.39 19.09
C ALA A 639 -14.08 3.72 18.00
N LEU A 640 -13.08 4.43 17.47
CA LEU A 640 -12.11 3.89 16.49
C LEU A 640 -11.32 2.72 17.07
N VAL A 641 -10.84 2.86 18.31
CA VAL A 641 -10.08 1.79 19.01
C VAL A 641 -10.95 0.58 19.35
N SER A 642 -12.24 0.78 19.65
CA SER A 642 -13.15 -0.32 20.05
C SER A 642 -13.72 -1.11 18.87
N ALA A 643 -13.71 -0.57 17.66
CA ALA A 643 -14.19 -1.24 16.46
C ALA A 643 -13.30 -2.41 16.05
N ASP A 644 -13.82 -3.34 15.20
CA ASP A 644 -12.99 -4.38 14.57
C ASP A 644 -11.92 -3.77 13.67
N VAL A 645 -12.23 -2.64 13.03
CA VAL A 645 -11.29 -1.78 12.32
C VAL A 645 -11.68 -0.32 12.53
N GLY A 646 -10.75 0.49 13.03
CA GLY A 646 -10.90 1.94 13.10
C GLY A 646 -10.27 2.61 11.88
N MET A 647 -10.97 3.52 11.23
CA MET A 647 -10.49 4.26 10.06
C MET A 647 -10.63 5.76 10.29
N ALA A 648 -9.51 6.48 10.28
CA ALA A 648 -9.50 7.94 10.37
C ALA A 648 -9.53 8.57 8.99
N ILE A 649 -10.34 9.60 8.80
CA ILE A 649 -10.47 10.35 7.56
C ILE A 649 -9.83 11.73 7.69
N GLY A 650 -8.95 12.07 6.75
CA GLY A 650 -8.22 13.35 6.77
C GLY A 650 -7.05 13.32 7.76
N ALA A 651 -5.82 13.24 7.29
CA ALA A 651 -4.61 13.11 8.09
C ALA A 651 -4.24 14.42 8.83
N GLY A 652 -5.21 15.00 9.55
CA GLY A 652 -5.03 16.32 10.17
C GLY A 652 -4.53 16.32 11.62
N THR A 653 -4.63 15.22 12.34
CA THR A 653 -4.27 15.17 13.78
C THR A 653 -3.46 13.93 14.11
N ASP A 654 -2.41 14.12 14.93
CA ASP A 654 -1.57 13.04 15.45
C ASP A 654 -2.41 12.02 16.23
N ILE A 655 -3.50 12.46 16.90
CA ILE A 655 -4.45 11.62 17.65
C ILE A 655 -5.19 10.63 16.73
N ALA A 656 -5.62 11.11 15.54
CA ALA A 656 -6.29 10.25 14.56
C ALA A 656 -5.36 9.14 14.05
N ILE A 657 -4.10 9.50 13.79
CA ILE A 657 -3.06 8.56 13.35
C ILE A 657 -2.76 7.52 14.43
N GLU A 658 -2.74 7.92 15.71
CA GLU A 658 -2.48 6.99 16.82
C GLU A 658 -3.63 6.02 17.08
N SER A 659 -4.87 6.46 16.95
CA SER A 659 -6.06 5.71 17.36
C SER A 659 -6.62 4.80 16.27
N ALA A 660 -6.35 5.08 14.98
CA ALA A 660 -6.92 4.33 13.87
C ALA A 660 -6.00 3.18 13.41
N ASP A 661 -6.61 2.12 12.88
CA ASP A 661 -5.94 1.01 12.18
C ASP A 661 -5.64 1.35 10.72
N VAL A 662 -6.48 2.20 10.12
CA VAL A 662 -6.34 2.69 8.74
C VAL A 662 -6.49 4.21 8.75
N VAL A 663 -5.59 4.89 8.05
CA VAL A 663 -5.62 6.36 7.91
C VAL A 663 -5.83 6.71 6.45
N LEU A 664 -6.85 7.51 6.17
CA LEU A 664 -7.09 8.09 4.86
C LEU A 664 -6.45 9.46 4.81
N MET A 665 -5.49 9.63 3.91
CA MET A 665 -4.80 10.91 3.68
C MET A 665 -5.70 11.96 3.03
N THR A 666 -6.78 11.49 2.40
CA THR A 666 -7.78 12.35 1.75
C THR A 666 -8.96 12.61 2.66
N GLY A 667 -9.62 13.74 2.47
CA GLY A 667 -10.92 14.02 3.08
C GLY A 667 -12.10 13.31 2.42
N SER A 668 -11.87 12.57 1.34
CA SER A 668 -12.89 11.91 0.51
C SER A 668 -13.41 10.62 1.14
N LEU A 669 -14.72 10.50 1.27
CA LEU A 669 -15.38 9.29 1.77
C LEU A 669 -15.29 8.11 0.76
N ALA A 670 -15.07 8.40 -0.53
CA ALA A 670 -14.87 7.38 -1.55
C ALA A 670 -13.61 6.52 -1.29
N ALA A 671 -12.61 7.06 -0.57
CA ALA A 671 -11.42 6.30 -0.18
C ALA A 671 -11.74 5.13 0.77
N VAL A 672 -12.83 5.19 1.56
CA VAL A 672 -13.28 4.09 2.42
C VAL A 672 -13.62 2.86 1.58
N SER A 673 -14.45 3.02 0.55
CA SER A 673 -14.81 1.92 -0.35
C SER A 673 -13.58 1.38 -1.08
N GLY A 674 -12.67 2.25 -1.53
CA GLY A 674 -11.40 1.87 -2.16
C GLY A 674 -10.49 1.04 -1.24
N ALA A 675 -10.42 1.40 0.05
CA ALA A 675 -9.67 0.65 1.05
C ALA A 675 -10.22 -0.76 1.27
N VAL A 676 -11.55 -0.89 1.40
CA VAL A 676 -12.22 -2.19 1.54
C VAL A 676 -12.04 -3.06 0.29
N GLU A 677 -12.16 -2.49 -0.91
CA GLU A 677 -11.91 -3.20 -2.17
C GLU A 677 -10.46 -3.69 -2.26
N LEU A 678 -9.49 -2.86 -1.89
CA LEU A 678 -8.07 -3.23 -1.88
C LEU A 678 -7.79 -4.37 -0.91
N SER A 679 -8.35 -4.29 0.30
CA SER A 679 -8.26 -5.36 1.30
C SER A 679 -8.82 -6.68 0.75
N LYS A 680 -10.06 -6.67 0.22
CA LYS A 680 -10.69 -7.85 -0.42
C LYS A 680 -9.84 -8.40 -1.56
N ALA A 681 -9.25 -7.55 -2.40
CA ALA A 681 -8.36 -7.96 -3.49
C ALA A 681 -7.07 -8.60 -2.98
N THR A 682 -6.45 -8.01 -1.95
CA THR A 682 -5.22 -8.51 -1.35
C THR A 682 -5.44 -9.88 -0.71
N ILE A 683 -6.50 -10.04 0.08
CA ILE A 683 -6.81 -11.34 0.70
C ILE A 683 -7.17 -12.40 -0.33
N ARG A 684 -7.90 -12.04 -1.39
CA ARG A 684 -8.14 -12.98 -2.51
C ARG A 684 -6.84 -13.43 -3.16
N ASN A 685 -5.91 -12.51 -3.37
CA ASN A 685 -4.58 -12.80 -3.92
C ASN A 685 -3.79 -13.76 -3.00
N ILE A 686 -3.79 -13.48 -1.68
CA ILE A 686 -3.16 -14.36 -0.68
C ILE A 686 -3.75 -15.77 -0.73
N ARG A 687 -5.08 -15.90 -0.75
CA ARG A 687 -5.76 -17.21 -0.84
C ARG A 687 -5.39 -17.97 -2.12
N GLN A 688 -5.31 -17.26 -3.26
CA GLN A 688 -4.85 -17.85 -4.52
C GLN A 688 -3.39 -18.34 -4.41
N ASN A 689 -2.52 -17.52 -3.84
CA ASN A 689 -1.12 -17.87 -3.65
C ASN A 689 -0.96 -19.10 -2.75
N LEU A 690 -1.68 -19.15 -1.63
CA LEU A 690 -1.69 -20.29 -0.72
C LEU A 690 -2.24 -21.55 -1.39
N PHE A 691 -3.35 -21.42 -2.12
CA PHE A 691 -3.92 -22.55 -2.86
C PHE A 691 -2.89 -23.17 -3.82
N TRP A 692 -2.26 -22.35 -4.66
CA TRP A 692 -1.25 -22.84 -5.61
C TRP A 692 0.00 -23.37 -4.91
N ALA A 693 0.43 -22.77 -3.80
CA ALA A 693 1.57 -23.23 -3.01
C ALA A 693 1.35 -24.63 -2.41
N PHE A 694 0.11 -25.01 -2.10
CA PHE A 694 -0.22 -26.32 -1.58
C PHE A 694 -0.60 -27.32 -2.67
N PHE A 695 -1.31 -26.87 -3.69
CA PHE A 695 -1.91 -27.72 -4.71
C PHE A 695 -0.87 -28.60 -5.43
N TYR A 696 0.24 -28.01 -5.88
CA TYR A 696 1.27 -28.78 -6.59
C TYR A 696 2.00 -29.77 -5.68
N ASN A 697 2.16 -29.44 -4.38
CA ASN A 697 2.73 -30.37 -3.41
C ASN A 697 1.78 -31.55 -3.13
N THR A 698 0.49 -31.25 -2.97
CA THR A 698 -0.53 -32.28 -2.71
C THR A 698 -0.64 -33.29 -3.85
N LEU A 699 -0.51 -32.84 -5.11
CA LEU A 699 -0.48 -33.74 -6.27
C LEU A 699 0.90 -34.35 -6.50
N GLY A 700 1.96 -33.58 -6.28
CA GLY A 700 3.33 -33.98 -6.59
C GLY A 700 3.90 -34.99 -5.61
N ILE A 701 3.59 -34.92 -4.32
CA ILE A 701 4.10 -35.87 -3.32
C ILE A 701 3.65 -37.31 -3.59
N PRO A 702 2.36 -37.63 -3.79
CA PRO A 702 1.94 -38.96 -4.16
C PRO A 702 2.56 -39.48 -5.47
N LEU A 703 2.65 -38.61 -6.48
CA LEU A 703 3.27 -38.94 -7.76
C LEU A 703 4.77 -39.24 -7.59
N ALA A 704 5.49 -38.44 -6.82
CA ALA A 704 6.91 -38.64 -6.49
C ALA A 704 7.12 -39.92 -5.67
N ALA A 705 6.23 -40.18 -4.72
CA ALA A 705 6.22 -41.44 -3.95
C ALA A 705 5.98 -42.70 -4.79
N GLY A 706 5.52 -42.55 -6.04
CA GLY A 706 5.32 -43.66 -6.95
C GLY A 706 3.93 -44.31 -6.90
N VAL A 707 2.91 -43.61 -6.35
CA VAL A 707 1.55 -44.13 -6.25
C VAL A 707 0.98 -44.53 -7.63
N LEU A 708 1.30 -43.74 -8.68
CA LEU A 708 0.87 -44.03 -10.05
C LEU A 708 1.85 -44.89 -10.85
N PHE A 709 2.91 -45.39 -10.21
CA PHE A 709 3.88 -46.22 -10.89
C PHE A 709 3.29 -47.60 -11.23
N LEU A 710 2.66 -48.26 -10.28
CA LEU A 710 2.05 -49.57 -10.50
C LEU A 710 0.93 -49.55 -11.54
N PRO A 711 -0.07 -48.64 -11.50
CA PRO A 711 -1.17 -48.64 -12.45
C PRO A 711 -0.83 -48.04 -13.83
N LEU A 712 0.09 -47.08 -13.92
CA LEU A 712 0.31 -46.31 -15.15
C LEU A 712 1.79 -46.24 -15.58
N GLY A 713 2.73 -46.86 -14.87
CA GLY A 713 4.16 -46.79 -15.14
C GLY A 713 4.78 -45.41 -14.95
N LEU A 714 4.04 -44.43 -14.42
CA LEU A 714 4.49 -43.04 -14.31
C LEU A 714 5.53 -42.86 -13.20
N LYS A 715 6.68 -42.30 -13.57
CA LYS A 715 7.79 -41.99 -12.67
C LYS A 715 8.03 -40.50 -12.70
N LEU A 716 8.01 -39.85 -11.54
CA LEU A 716 8.46 -38.47 -11.41
C LEU A 716 9.95 -38.46 -11.03
N SER A 717 10.80 -37.85 -11.87
CA SER A 717 12.21 -37.70 -11.51
C SER A 717 12.41 -36.50 -10.57
N PRO A 718 13.44 -36.53 -9.69
CA PRO A 718 13.79 -35.40 -8.80
C PRO A 718 14.01 -34.08 -9.57
N MET A 719 14.48 -34.17 -10.80
CA MET A 719 14.74 -33.04 -11.69
C MET A 719 13.45 -32.23 -12.00
N PHE A 720 12.38 -32.94 -12.42
CA PHE A 720 11.08 -32.30 -12.65
C PHE A 720 10.49 -31.69 -11.38
N GLY A 721 10.71 -32.37 -10.23
CA GLY A 721 10.33 -31.84 -8.92
C GLY A 721 11.01 -30.50 -8.61
N ALA A 722 12.31 -30.39 -8.82
CA ALA A 722 13.09 -29.18 -8.62
C ALA A 722 12.67 -28.03 -9.56
N ALA A 723 12.38 -28.35 -10.82
CA ALA A 723 11.89 -27.36 -11.80
C ALA A 723 10.49 -26.83 -11.41
N ALA A 724 9.55 -27.71 -11.06
CA ALA A 724 8.20 -27.34 -10.65
C ALA A 724 8.23 -26.43 -9.39
N MET A 725 9.07 -26.77 -8.42
CA MET A 725 9.27 -25.98 -7.20
C MET A 725 9.79 -24.55 -7.52
N SER A 726 10.76 -24.43 -8.41
CA SER A 726 11.33 -23.14 -8.80
C SER A 726 10.29 -22.25 -9.50
N LEU A 727 9.49 -22.84 -10.40
CA LEU A 727 8.40 -22.13 -11.10
C LEU A 727 7.27 -21.70 -10.16
N SER A 728 6.95 -22.50 -9.14
CA SER A 728 5.91 -22.18 -8.16
C SER A 728 6.20 -20.88 -7.42
N SER A 729 7.44 -20.66 -6.98
CA SER A 729 7.84 -19.43 -6.31
C SER A 729 7.71 -18.21 -7.23
N VAL A 730 8.10 -18.33 -8.50
CA VAL A 730 7.94 -17.28 -9.51
C VAL A 730 6.47 -16.96 -9.73
N PHE A 731 5.63 -17.98 -9.85
CA PHE A 731 4.19 -17.82 -10.03
C PHE A 731 3.54 -17.04 -8.89
N VAL A 732 3.81 -17.42 -7.64
CA VAL A 732 3.27 -16.75 -6.44
C VAL A 732 3.67 -15.27 -6.40
N VAL A 733 4.94 -14.96 -6.64
CA VAL A 733 5.39 -13.56 -6.63
C VAL A 733 4.79 -12.76 -7.78
N THR A 734 4.73 -13.33 -8.99
CA THR A 734 4.12 -12.66 -10.15
C THR A 734 2.64 -12.39 -9.92
N ASN A 735 1.91 -13.35 -9.31
CA ASN A 735 0.51 -13.14 -8.95
C ASN A 735 0.35 -12.03 -7.91
N ALA A 736 1.22 -11.96 -6.89
CA ALA A 736 1.20 -10.88 -5.90
C ALA A 736 1.49 -9.50 -6.53
N LEU A 737 2.42 -9.43 -7.48
CA LEU A 737 2.74 -8.18 -8.18
C LEU A 737 1.58 -7.63 -9.02
N ARG A 738 0.58 -8.44 -9.38
CA ARG A 738 -0.65 -7.97 -10.05
C ARG A 738 -1.41 -6.94 -9.22
N LEU A 739 -1.27 -6.96 -7.88
CA LEU A 739 -1.88 -5.95 -7.01
C LEU A 739 -1.37 -4.53 -7.28
N ARG A 740 -0.20 -4.35 -7.90
CA ARG A 740 0.28 -3.03 -8.37
C ARG A 740 -0.66 -2.38 -9.39
N LEU A 741 -1.35 -3.21 -10.17
CA LEU A 741 -2.27 -2.78 -11.22
C LEU A 741 -3.70 -2.61 -10.68
N PHE A 742 -3.92 -2.81 -9.38
CA PHE A 742 -5.22 -2.65 -8.77
C PHE A 742 -5.73 -1.21 -8.95
N LYS A 743 -6.96 -1.08 -9.41
CA LYS A 743 -7.74 0.17 -9.48
C LYS A 743 -9.07 -0.07 -8.79
N PRO A 744 -9.51 0.79 -7.87
CA PRO A 744 -10.84 0.69 -7.27
C PRO A 744 -11.90 0.81 -8.37
N LYS A 745 -12.92 -0.02 -8.30
CA LYS A 745 -14.05 0.04 -9.24
C LYS A 745 -14.92 1.27 -8.98
N THR A 746 -14.92 1.71 -7.74
CA THR A 746 -15.71 2.85 -7.26
C THR A 746 -15.12 4.21 -7.63
N SER A 747 -13.83 4.28 -8.04
CA SER A 747 -13.20 5.54 -8.46
C SER A 747 -13.74 6.10 -9.79
N HIS A 748 -14.43 5.31 -10.58
CA HIS A 748 -15.08 5.77 -11.83
C HIS A 748 -16.47 6.37 -11.62
N SER A 749 -17.02 6.33 -10.40
CA SER A 749 -18.30 6.92 -10.04
C SER A 749 -18.20 8.22 -9.22
N VAL A 750 -16.99 8.72 -8.98
CA VAL A 750 -16.84 10.12 -8.57
C VAL A 750 -17.26 10.94 -9.77
N VAL A 751 -18.49 11.39 -9.69
CA VAL A 751 -19.11 12.40 -10.51
C VAL A 751 -18.03 13.38 -10.98
N GLU A 752 -17.78 13.49 -12.29
CA GLU A 752 -17.50 14.82 -12.81
C GLU A 752 -18.38 15.76 -12.00
N ALA A 753 -17.78 16.64 -11.22
CA ALA A 753 -18.50 17.68 -10.51
C ALA A 753 -19.55 18.19 -11.48
N PRO A 754 -20.83 18.33 -11.09
CA PRO A 754 -21.82 18.88 -12.00
C PRO A 754 -21.13 20.12 -12.53
N LYS A 755 -20.83 20.12 -13.84
CA LYS A 755 -20.44 21.32 -14.53
C LYS A 755 -21.50 22.27 -14.06
N HIS A 756 -21.11 23.26 -13.27
CA HIS A 756 -22.01 24.37 -13.00
C HIS A 756 -22.64 24.66 -14.35
N GLU A 757 -23.92 24.40 -14.49
CA GLU A 757 -24.69 25.03 -15.55
C GLU A 757 -24.46 26.52 -15.30
N GLU A 758 -23.46 27.02 -15.97
CA GLU A 758 -23.32 28.45 -16.19
C GLU A 758 -24.70 28.86 -16.72
N ILE A 759 -25.40 29.60 -15.90
CA ILE A 759 -26.58 30.36 -16.36
C ILE A 759 -26.08 31.04 -17.62
N LYS A 760 -26.51 30.51 -18.77
CA LYS A 760 -26.25 31.13 -20.07
C LYS A 760 -26.89 32.51 -20.06
N THR A 761 -26.13 33.49 -19.62
CA THR A 761 -26.28 34.83 -20.18
C THR A 761 -25.89 34.70 -21.63
N LYS A 762 -26.80 35.08 -22.50
CA LYS A 762 -26.58 35.23 -23.93
C LYS A 762 -25.39 36.12 -24.18
N GLU A 763 -24.22 35.50 -24.37
CA GLU A 763 -23.07 36.10 -25.03
C GLU A 763 -22.46 35.04 -25.94
N ASP A 764 -22.53 35.33 -27.22
CA ASP A 764 -21.81 34.85 -28.39
C ASP A 764 -21.09 33.51 -28.33
N THR A 765 -21.64 32.56 -29.03
CA THR A 765 -20.96 31.31 -29.41
C THR A 765 -19.80 31.64 -30.36
N ILE A 766 -18.64 31.89 -29.82
CA ILE A 766 -17.41 32.04 -30.62
C ILE A 766 -17.05 30.67 -31.22
N MET A 767 -17.28 30.50 -32.52
CA MET A 767 -16.87 29.29 -33.23
C MET A 767 -15.35 29.18 -33.28
N LYS A 768 -14.81 28.03 -32.96
CA LYS A 768 -13.39 27.70 -33.13
C LYS A 768 -13.22 26.69 -34.24
N THR A 769 -12.43 27.04 -35.24
CA THR A 769 -12.09 26.18 -36.37
C THR A 769 -10.62 25.77 -36.33
N VAL A 770 -10.31 24.49 -36.40
CA VAL A 770 -8.93 23.96 -36.43
C VAL A 770 -8.61 23.46 -37.82
N ILE A 771 -7.54 24.00 -38.43
CA ILE A 771 -7.07 23.63 -39.77
C ILE A 771 -5.65 23.06 -39.68
N LYS A 772 -5.40 21.88 -40.25
CA LYS A 772 -4.06 21.32 -40.34
C LYS A 772 -3.26 21.95 -41.46
N VAL A 773 -2.02 22.38 -41.15
CA VAL A 773 -1.16 23.11 -42.09
C VAL A 773 0.24 22.47 -42.14
N ASN A 774 0.68 22.08 -43.29
CA ASN A 774 2.03 21.58 -43.54
C ASN A 774 2.95 22.70 -44.02
N GLY A 775 4.27 22.53 -43.80
CA GLY A 775 5.29 23.49 -44.24
C GLY A 775 5.69 24.52 -43.16
N MET A 776 5.09 24.50 -41.98
CA MET A 776 5.49 25.35 -40.87
C MET A 776 6.67 24.76 -40.12
N MET A 777 7.84 25.38 -40.11
CA MET A 777 9.05 24.83 -39.47
C MET A 777 9.66 25.72 -38.37
N CYS A 778 9.21 26.97 -38.24
CA CYS A 778 9.81 27.92 -37.27
C CYS A 778 8.83 29.00 -36.81
N GLY A 779 9.22 29.76 -35.78
CA GLY A 779 8.39 30.83 -35.25
C GLY A 779 8.00 31.93 -36.26
N HIS A 780 8.79 32.11 -37.35
CA HIS A 780 8.45 33.05 -38.40
C HIS A 780 7.31 32.54 -39.29
N CYS A 781 7.32 31.24 -39.58
CA CYS A 781 6.22 30.58 -40.27
C CYS A 781 4.91 30.65 -39.47
N LYS A 782 4.99 30.45 -38.16
CA LYS A 782 3.89 30.61 -37.23
C LYS A 782 3.25 31.98 -37.34
N ALA A 783 4.04 33.06 -37.16
CA ALA A 783 3.55 34.43 -37.25
C ALA A 783 2.94 34.77 -38.64
N HIS A 784 3.50 34.20 -39.72
CA HIS A 784 3.01 34.43 -41.07
C HIS A 784 1.63 33.79 -41.31
N VAL A 785 1.41 32.56 -40.85
CA VAL A 785 0.12 31.88 -40.95
C VAL A 785 -0.92 32.53 -40.02
N GLU A 786 -0.55 32.92 -38.80
CA GLU A 786 -1.42 33.64 -37.89
C GLU A 786 -1.89 34.99 -38.51
N THR A 787 -0.96 35.72 -39.12
CA THR A 787 -1.27 37.01 -39.80
C THR A 787 -2.18 36.80 -41.02
N ALA A 788 -1.94 35.78 -41.82
CA ALA A 788 -2.78 35.45 -42.97
C ALA A 788 -4.21 35.08 -42.53
N CYS A 789 -4.35 34.29 -41.50
CA CYS A 789 -5.68 33.93 -40.95
C CYS A 789 -6.39 35.15 -40.33
N LYS A 790 -5.70 36.01 -39.58
CA LYS A 790 -6.26 37.24 -38.98
C LYS A 790 -6.71 38.26 -40.02
N GLY A 791 -6.20 38.18 -41.26
CA GLY A 791 -6.62 39.01 -42.40
C GLY A 791 -7.96 38.58 -43.01
N VAL A 792 -8.54 37.44 -42.62
CA VAL A 792 -9.84 36.95 -43.13
C VAL A 792 -10.98 37.59 -42.37
N PRO A 793 -12.00 38.16 -43.04
CA PRO A 793 -13.17 38.72 -42.37
C PRO A 793 -13.88 37.66 -41.46
N GLY A 794 -14.19 38.06 -40.23
CA GLY A 794 -14.84 37.18 -39.27
C GLY A 794 -13.89 36.48 -38.28
N VAL A 795 -12.58 36.61 -38.47
CA VAL A 795 -11.56 36.07 -37.54
C VAL A 795 -11.31 37.05 -36.39
N THR A 796 -11.49 36.59 -35.15
CA THR A 796 -11.17 37.35 -33.96
C THR A 796 -9.76 37.08 -33.47
N ASP A 797 -9.32 35.80 -33.55
CA ASP A 797 -7.94 35.42 -33.22
C ASP A 797 -7.53 34.15 -33.96
N ALA A 798 -6.24 33.97 -34.17
CA ALA A 798 -5.64 32.78 -34.83
C ALA A 798 -4.33 32.44 -34.12
N VAL A 799 -4.23 31.20 -33.64
CA VAL A 799 -3.06 30.68 -32.92
C VAL A 799 -2.55 29.41 -33.63
N VAL A 800 -1.28 29.40 -33.99
CA VAL A 800 -0.59 28.24 -34.63
C VAL A 800 0.13 27.43 -33.58
N ASP A 801 -0.11 26.12 -33.62
CA ASP A 801 0.65 25.10 -32.90
C ASP A 801 1.62 24.41 -33.90
N LEU A 802 2.93 24.62 -33.71
CA LEU A 802 3.98 24.07 -34.59
C LEU A 802 4.17 22.57 -34.37
N ASP A 803 4.00 22.09 -33.15
CA ASP A 803 4.18 20.68 -32.82
C ASP A 803 3.01 19.83 -33.34
N ALA A 804 1.79 20.35 -33.20
CA ALA A 804 0.58 19.73 -33.70
C ALA A 804 0.33 20.03 -35.21
N LYS A 805 1.13 20.92 -35.84
CA LYS A 805 1.02 21.36 -37.23
C LYS A 805 -0.38 21.84 -37.61
N ASN A 806 -0.98 22.64 -36.75
CA ASN A 806 -2.32 23.17 -36.96
C ASN A 806 -2.43 24.65 -36.62
N VAL A 807 -3.48 25.32 -37.14
CA VAL A 807 -3.90 26.64 -36.74
C VAL A 807 -5.33 26.58 -36.17
N THR A 808 -5.51 27.09 -34.97
CA THR A 808 -6.84 27.26 -34.33
C THR A 808 -7.29 28.69 -34.56
N VAL A 809 -8.37 28.86 -35.31
CA VAL A 809 -8.97 30.15 -35.62
C VAL A 809 -10.23 30.34 -34.82
N THR A 810 -10.36 31.46 -34.14
CA THR A 810 -11.49 31.85 -33.34
C THR A 810 -12.26 32.94 -34.08
N GLY A 811 -13.57 32.75 -34.28
CA GLY A 811 -14.42 33.69 -35.00
C GLY A 811 -15.38 33.01 -35.99
N ASP A 812 -16.29 33.77 -36.55
CA ASP A 812 -17.27 33.31 -37.54
C ASP A 812 -16.74 33.62 -38.97
N ALA A 813 -15.70 32.86 -39.34
CA ALA A 813 -15.02 33.02 -40.62
C ALA A 813 -15.31 31.80 -41.51
N ASP A 814 -15.47 32.04 -42.82
CA ASP A 814 -15.65 31.01 -43.81
C ASP A 814 -14.38 30.12 -43.93
N VAL A 815 -14.54 28.83 -43.73
CA VAL A 815 -13.46 27.83 -43.76
C VAL A 815 -12.74 27.79 -45.12
N ALA A 816 -13.47 28.03 -46.20
CA ALA A 816 -12.91 28.08 -47.54
C ALA A 816 -12.02 29.30 -47.73
N ALA A 817 -12.39 30.45 -47.16
CA ALA A 817 -11.57 31.65 -47.19
C ALA A 817 -10.30 31.50 -46.33
N LEU A 818 -10.40 30.86 -45.16
CA LEU A 818 -9.24 30.52 -44.30
C LEU A 818 -8.25 29.58 -45.00
N LYS A 819 -8.74 28.51 -45.61
CA LYS A 819 -7.87 27.56 -46.35
C LYS A 819 -7.16 28.28 -47.52
N LYS A 820 -7.87 29.18 -48.24
CA LYS A 820 -7.30 29.97 -49.31
C LYS A 820 -6.22 30.93 -48.81
N ALA A 821 -6.46 31.67 -47.72
CA ALA A 821 -5.51 32.61 -47.13
C ALA A 821 -4.21 31.90 -46.69
N ILE A 822 -4.30 30.68 -46.12
CA ILE A 822 -3.17 29.86 -45.73
C ILE A 822 -2.38 29.39 -46.97
N THR A 823 -3.07 29.00 -48.04
CA THR A 823 -2.46 28.55 -49.27
C THR A 823 -1.80 29.72 -50.05
N ASP A 824 -2.44 30.89 -50.09
CA ASP A 824 -1.89 32.11 -50.65
C ASP A 824 -0.66 32.61 -49.89
N ALA A 825 -0.55 32.31 -48.59
CA ALA A 825 0.62 32.57 -47.75
C ALA A 825 1.75 31.53 -47.97
N GLY A 826 1.57 30.55 -48.88
CA GLY A 826 2.60 29.63 -49.30
C GLY A 826 2.69 28.34 -48.43
N TYR A 827 1.62 28.00 -47.67
CA TYR A 827 1.56 26.78 -46.86
C TYR A 827 0.50 25.81 -47.36
N GLU A 828 0.73 24.51 -47.16
CA GLU A 828 -0.19 23.48 -47.61
C GLU A 828 -1.22 23.13 -46.54
N VAL A 829 -2.50 23.19 -46.88
CA VAL A 829 -3.59 22.78 -46.01
C VAL A 829 -3.86 21.29 -46.20
N VAL A 830 -3.82 20.51 -45.13
CA VAL A 830 -4.08 19.06 -45.10
C VAL A 830 -5.52 18.85 -44.68
N GLU A 831 -6.27 18.03 -45.44
CA GLU A 831 -7.67 17.69 -45.12
C GLU A 831 -7.83 16.84 -43.86
#